data_323cde8e34506ea8f7ef15b8948eea0d
#
_entry.id   323cde8e34506ea8f7ef15b8948eea0d
#
_cell.length_a   1.000
_cell.length_b   1.000
_cell.length_c   1.000
_cell.angle_alpha   90.00
_cell.angle_beta   90.00
_cell.angle_gamma   90.00
#
_symmetry.space_group_name_H-M   'P 1'
#
loop_
_entity.id
_entity.type
_entity.pdbx_description
1 polymer ?
#
loop_
_entity_poly.entity_id
_entity_poly.type
_entity_poly.pdbx_seq_one_letter_code
_entity_poly.pdbx_strand_id
1 'polypeptide(L)'
;MKKILLSILVASSLTACCNCACGDRNANTQNPIMPIVYNGGEQVIYLTDYLPQVSNFDNLVFTTEPSYQVLSAENGLLTLVGDLTLSVLSATDKESGIQYDIPVTPQSNYEVGLVTKSFTDSTITIGVLNDYEHLQFRVLWQDTRATEYINYEQYGTEATLTIEPAWRESKGRSFIRVYAMGDGKRLNDLLIPLENGKVVSDVAQLTRHDDQAQVLYSLMIDRFHNGNKANDWKMNSPEVLDIVDYQGGDIAGITQKIKEGFFTELGINTIWISPITQNPWDAWGMNKFPNGNKYDNTKTYTKFSGYHGYWPIFTTEVEKRFTTEEELHEMLAVAHEHGLNVILDYVANHMHINSPTLQAHPDWHTDSILPDGRRNFELWDEARLTTWFDVHIPTLDLERPEVCSPMTDSALVWLDKFAFDGFRHDACKHIPLNYWRELGAKMKQRYPNRHIWMIGETYGDPSLIGSYVKSGMLNSQFDFNIYHTAIDVLGKPEQSLQKMHETVMQSLSAYGSHHTMGNISGNHDKCRFISLAGGAVSWNENDKAAGWEREIGVTADGNPEKEEQAYKAAMLLEVINLTIPGVPCIYQGDEYGEAGANDPDNRHMMKFNGLTERQQQFRNEVQQLVQLRRNSLPLIYGEYIPVEVTDSKWVFDRIYMGETVRVTIDLANLAYSIN
;
A
#
# COMPACT_ATOMS: atom_id res chain seq x y z
N MET A 1 36.61 -47.17 21.97
CA MET A 1 37.22 -46.64 23.20
C MET A 1 37.23 -45.13 23.12
N LYS A 2 36.64 -44.52 24.15
CA LYS A 2 36.61 -43.09 24.52
C LYS A 2 36.25 -42.04 23.46
N LYS A 3 34.96 -41.65 23.53
CA LYS A 3 34.43 -40.35 23.09
C LYS A 3 35.02 -39.22 23.94
N ILE A 4 35.47 -38.16 23.31
CA ILE A 4 35.71 -36.87 23.98
C ILE A 4 34.68 -35.89 23.45
N LEU A 5 33.74 -35.54 24.32
CA LEU A 5 32.85 -34.38 24.16
C LEU A 5 33.67 -33.11 24.45
N LEU A 6 33.73 -32.21 23.52
CA LEU A 6 34.23 -30.85 23.75
C LEU A 6 33.03 -29.92 23.86
N SER A 7 32.66 -29.57 25.08
CA SER A 7 31.67 -28.51 25.39
C SER A 7 32.39 -27.15 25.30
N ILE A 8 32.00 -26.34 24.33
CA ILE A 8 32.44 -24.94 24.31
C ILE A 8 31.40 -24.14 25.10
N LEU A 9 31.78 -23.74 26.31
CA LEU A 9 31.15 -22.71 27.10
C LEU A 9 31.47 -21.35 26.44
N VAL A 10 30.48 -20.68 25.84
CA VAL A 10 30.61 -19.26 25.52
C VAL A 10 30.13 -18.50 26.74
N ALA A 11 31.07 -17.98 27.52
CA ALA A 11 30.79 -17.03 28.58
C ALA A 11 30.49 -15.66 27.96
N SER A 12 29.24 -15.27 27.93
CA SER A 12 28.85 -13.90 27.66
C SER A 12 29.11 -13.03 28.90
N SER A 13 30.16 -12.22 28.82
CA SER A 13 30.39 -11.15 29.79
C SER A 13 29.34 -10.06 29.64
N LEU A 14 28.33 -10.10 30.49
CA LEU A 14 27.42 -8.97 30.73
C LEU A 14 28.20 -7.86 31.49
N THR A 15 28.69 -6.87 30.77
CA THR A 15 29.05 -5.58 31.34
C THR A 15 27.79 -4.72 31.38
N ALA A 16 27.21 -4.64 32.56
CA ALA A 16 26.14 -3.67 32.83
C ALA A 16 26.72 -2.26 32.80
N CYS A 17 26.41 -1.50 31.74
CA CYS A 17 26.50 -0.05 31.77
C CYS A 17 25.11 0.48 32.12
N CYS A 18 24.94 0.91 33.38
CA CYS A 18 23.85 1.80 33.77
C CYS A 18 24.00 3.15 33.06
N ASN A 19 22.88 3.65 32.57
CA ASN A 19 22.63 4.94 31.93
C ASN A 19 22.88 5.01 30.42
N CYS A 20 22.11 4.30 29.67
CA CYS A 20 21.60 4.73 28.35
C CYS A 20 20.41 3.84 28.00
N ALA A 21 19.20 4.35 28.14
CA ALA A 21 17.96 3.76 27.60
C ALA A 21 17.92 3.75 26.05
N CYS A 22 19.05 4.03 25.40
CA CYS A 22 19.29 3.95 23.97
C CYS A 22 20.26 2.80 23.67
N GLY A 23 19.96 1.57 24.11
CA GLY A 23 20.65 0.39 23.60
C GLY A 23 20.44 0.31 22.08
N ASP A 24 21.49 -0.09 21.34
CA ASP A 24 21.50 -0.32 19.89
C ASP A 24 20.19 -0.91 19.36
N ARG A 25 19.19 -0.05 19.17
CA ARG A 25 18.03 -0.35 18.36
C ARG A 25 18.55 -0.31 16.94
N ASN A 26 18.77 -1.49 16.39
CA ASN A 26 19.30 -1.69 15.05
C ASN A 26 18.58 -0.77 14.06
N ALA A 27 19.34 -0.06 13.29
CA ALA A 27 18.93 0.93 12.31
C ALA A 27 18.15 0.38 11.09
N ASN A 28 17.61 -0.82 11.17
CA ASN A 28 16.60 -1.38 10.27
C ASN A 28 15.19 -1.17 10.81
N THR A 29 15.00 -0.21 11.68
CA THR A 29 13.70 0.07 12.26
C THR A 29 12.84 0.78 11.25
N GLN A 30 11.76 0.16 11.01
CA GLN A 30 10.56 0.58 10.32
C GLN A 30 10.10 1.96 10.77
N ASN A 31 9.21 2.54 9.99
CA ASN A 31 8.52 3.78 10.33
C ASN A 31 8.11 3.82 11.83
N PRO A 32 8.17 4.99 12.46
CA PRO A 32 7.74 5.18 13.85
C PRO A 32 6.33 4.63 14.12
N ILE A 33 6.05 4.26 15.37
CA ILE A 33 4.73 3.77 15.78
C ILE A 33 3.66 4.76 15.33
N MET A 34 2.61 4.25 14.68
CA MET A 34 1.47 5.07 14.25
C MET A 34 0.68 5.59 15.46
N PRO A 35 0.05 6.76 15.34
CA PRO A 35 -0.68 7.34 16.48
C PRO A 35 -1.97 6.57 16.79
N ILE A 36 -2.31 6.52 18.06
CA ILE A 36 -3.67 6.22 18.51
C ILE A 36 -4.54 7.43 18.15
N VAL A 37 -5.57 7.22 17.35
CA VAL A 37 -6.59 8.26 17.11
C VAL A 37 -7.65 8.13 18.20
N TYR A 38 -7.74 9.15 19.05
CA TYR A 38 -8.66 9.18 20.18
C TYR A 38 -9.96 9.92 19.81
N ASN A 39 -11.09 9.22 19.97
CA ASN A 39 -12.41 9.70 19.54
C ASN A 39 -13.25 10.28 20.68
N GLY A 40 -12.71 10.31 21.91
CA GLY A 40 -13.43 10.74 23.10
C GLY A 40 -14.10 9.58 23.85
N GLY A 41 -14.41 9.80 25.14
CA GLY A 41 -15.00 8.81 26.04
C GLY A 41 -14.06 7.66 26.38
N GLU A 42 -14.61 6.53 26.83
CA GLU A 42 -13.83 5.32 27.05
C GLU A 42 -13.55 4.62 25.73
N GLN A 43 -12.26 4.52 25.37
CA GLN A 43 -11.83 3.87 24.13
C GLN A 43 -11.00 2.63 24.42
N VAL A 44 -11.41 1.48 23.89
CA VAL A 44 -10.66 0.23 23.97
C VAL A 44 -9.67 0.15 22.81
N ILE A 45 -8.41 -0.13 23.14
CA ILE A 45 -7.28 -0.19 22.22
C ILE A 45 -6.68 -1.59 22.28
N TYR A 46 -6.51 -2.22 21.12
CA TYR A 46 -5.75 -3.45 20.99
C TYR A 46 -4.26 -3.12 20.93
N LEU A 47 -3.49 -3.54 21.91
CA LEU A 47 -2.06 -3.22 22.01
C LEU A 47 -1.24 -3.83 20.85
N THR A 48 -1.68 -4.97 20.32
CA THR A 48 -1.10 -5.58 19.11
C THR A 48 -1.16 -4.67 17.88
N ASP A 49 -2.12 -3.74 17.81
CA ASP A 49 -2.23 -2.78 16.71
C ASP A 49 -1.03 -1.80 16.66
N TYR A 50 -0.34 -1.61 17.79
CA TYR A 50 0.75 -0.65 17.94
C TYR A 50 2.08 -1.29 18.33
N LEU A 51 2.05 -2.37 19.11
CA LEU A 51 3.22 -3.07 19.67
C LEU A 51 3.23 -4.56 19.28
N PRO A 52 3.24 -4.92 18.00
CA PRO A 52 3.17 -6.32 17.55
C PRO A 52 4.38 -7.16 17.94
N GLN A 53 5.52 -6.52 18.27
CA GLN A 53 6.73 -7.17 18.74
C GLN A 53 6.63 -7.64 20.20
N VAL A 54 5.67 -7.14 20.97
CA VAL A 54 5.48 -7.51 22.37
C VAL A 54 4.69 -8.81 22.45
N SER A 55 5.26 -9.84 23.06
CA SER A 55 4.63 -11.16 23.22
C SER A 55 3.83 -11.30 24.52
N ASN A 56 4.15 -10.50 25.53
CA ASN A 56 3.49 -10.53 26.83
C ASN A 56 3.12 -9.11 27.30
N PHE A 57 1.89 -8.70 27.03
CA PHE A 57 1.39 -7.37 27.39
C PHE A 57 1.18 -7.18 28.90
N ASP A 58 1.07 -8.24 29.70
CA ASP A 58 0.92 -8.15 31.16
C ASP A 58 2.20 -7.64 31.84
N ASN A 59 3.33 -7.73 31.14
CA ASN A 59 4.60 -7.14 31.59
C ASN A 59 4.69 -5.63 31.39
N LEU A 60 3.77 -5.01 30.65
CA LEU A 60 3.81 -3.58 30.40
C LEU A 60 3.24 -2.76 31.57
N VAL A 61 3.90 -1.66 31.87
CA VAL A 61 3.39 -0.59 32.73
C VAL A 61 3.11 0.62 31.86
N PHE A 62 1.93 1.19 32.01
CA PHE A 62 1.49 2.33 31.24
C PHE A 62 1.53 3.60 32.06
N THR A 63 2.00 4.68 31.44
CA THR A 63 1.91 6.04 31.96
C THR A 63 1.40 6.96 30.85
N THR A 64 0.64 7.98 31.24
CA THR A 64 0.08 8.98 30.32
C THR A 64 0.42 10.37 30.80
N GLU A 65 0.31 11.35 29.93
CA GLU A 65 0.26 12.75 30.34
C GLU A 65 -1.06 13.04 31.10
N PRO A 66 -1.11 14.10 31.91
CA PRO A 66 -2.24 14.39 32.84
C PRO A 66 -3.63 14.48 32.15
N SER A 67 -3.65 14.77 30.86
CA SER A 67 -4.89 14.85 30.04
C SER A 67 -5.54 13.50 29.74
N TYR A 68 -4.86 12.38 30.03
CA TYR A 68 -5.36 11.03 29.77
C TYR A 68 -5.16 10.13 30.98
N GLN A 69 -6.00 9.10 31.09
CA GLN A 69 -5.91 8.06 32.10
C GLN A 69 -6.12 6.68 31.48
N VAL A 70 -5.30 5.73 31.88
CA VAL A 70 -5.51 4.31 31.62
C VAL A 70 -6.42 3.75 32.70
N LEU A 71 -7.61 3.29 32.34
CA LEU A 71 -8.58 2.71 33.25
C LEU A 71 -8.30 1.23 33.52
N SER A 72 -7.89 0.49 32.47
CA SER A 72 -7.49 -0.92 32.56
C SER A 72 -6.49 -1.26 31.46
N ALA A 73 -5.66 -2.28 31.71
CA ALA A 73 -4.75 -2.87 30.73
C ALA A 73 -4.62 -4.36 31.06
N GLU A 74 -5.36 -5.21 30.33
CA GLU A 74 -5.43 -6.65 30.58
C GLU A 74 -5.56 -7.41 29.26
N ASN A 75 -4.86 -8.54 29.14
CA ASN A 75 -4.96 -9.44 27.97
C ASN A 75 -4.72 -8.74 26.62
N GLY A 76 -3.82 -7.79 26.56
CA GLY A 76 -3.52 -7.04 25.32
C GLY A 76 -4.56 -5.96 24.96
N LEU A 77 -5.54 -5.71 25.82
CA LEU A 77 -6.52 -4.64 25.68
C LEU A 77 -6.23 -3.53 26.69
N LEU A 78 -6.23 -2.30 26.23
CA LEU A 78 -6.06 -1.10 27.06
C LEU A 78 -7.28 -0.21 26.90
N THR A 79 -7.87 0.22 28.03
CA THR A 79 -8.96 1.21 28.04
C THR A 79 -8.40 2.58 28.40
N LEU A 80 -8.52 3.52 27.48
CA LEU A 80 -8.04 4.90 27.60
C LEU A 80 -9.23 5.86 27.71
N VAL A 81 -9.13 6.84 28.59
CA VAL A 81 -10.05 7.96 28.70
C VAL A 81 -9.26 9.26 28.85
N GLY A 82 -9.74 10.35 28.29
CA GLY A 82 -9.06 11.65 28.42
C GLY A 82 -9.74 12.78 27.67
N ASP A 83 -9.02 13.88 27.58
CA ASP A 83 -9.43 15.06 26.82
C ASP A 83 -9.06 14.91 25.34
N LEU A 84 -9.77 15.64 24.45
CA LEU A 84 -9.46 15.68 23.03
C LEU A 84 -8.24 16.57 22.75
N THR A 85 -7.07 16.16 23.24
CA THR A 85 -5.80 16.88 23.10
C THR A 85 -4.68 15.95 22.64
N LEU A 86 -3.57 16.53 22.21
CA LEU A 86 -2.37 15.80 21.82
C LEU A 86 -1.62 15.27 23.05
N SER A 87 -1.22 14.01 23.04
CA SER A 87 -0.54 13.35 24.16
C SER A 87 0.39 12.22 23.72
N VAL A 88 1.06 11.61 24.68
CA VAL A 88 1.86 10.39 24.50
C VAL A 88 1.48 9.38 25.59
N LEU A 89 1.20 8.15 25.15
CA LEU A 89 1.06 6.97 26.00
C LEU A 89 2.40 6.22 26.03
N SER A 90 3.03 6.13 27.18
CA SER A 90 4.28 5.39 27.38
C SER A 90 3.99 3.99 27.91
N ALA A 91 4.50 2.97 27.25
CA ALA A 91 4.44 1.57 27.66
C ALA A 91 5.85 1.08 27.98
N THR A 92 6.12 0.69 29.22
CA THR A 92 7.44 0.20 29.65
C THR A 92 7.36 -1.28 30.01
N ASP A 93 8.17 -2.10 29.37
CA ASP A 93 8.31 -3.51 29.69
C ASP A 93 9.12 -3.67 30.99
N LYS A 94 8.54 -4.32 32.00
CA LYS A 94 9.13 -4.49 33.35
C LYS A 94 10.40 -5.36 33.36
N GLU A 95 10.50 -6.31 32.42
CA GLU A 95 11.60 -7.26 32.40
C GLU A 95 12.79 -6.69 31.63
N SER A 96 12.55 -6.15 30.44
CA SER A 96 13.59 -5.59 29.58
C SER A 96 13.95 -4.14 29.90
N GLY A 97 13.03 -3.39 30.53
CA GLY A 97 13.13 -1.95 30.72
C GLY A 97 12.94 -1.13 29.44
N ILE A 98 12.55 -1.77 28.34
CA ILE A 98 12.30 -1.08 27.05
C ILE A 98 11.03 -0.25 27.17
N GLN A 99 11.11 1.01 26.79
CA GLN A 99 9.98 1.93 26.72
C GLN A 99 9.57 2.15 25.27
N TYR A 100 8.26 2.15 25.02
CA TYR A 100 7.61 2.49 23.77
C TYR A 100 6.69 3.69 24.00
N ASP A 101 6.90 4.76 23.27
CA ASP A 101 6.08 5.97 23.35
C ASP A 101 5.15 6.01 22.13
N ILE A 102 3.86 5.89 22.37
CA ILE A 102 2.82 5.86 21.38
C ILE A 102 2.14 7.23 21.34
N PRO A 103 2.19 7.97 20.23
CA PRO A 103 1.49 9.25 20.14
C PRO A 103 -0.03 9.03 20.20
N VAL A 104 -0.74 9.90 20.92
CA VAL A 104 -2.20 9.94 20.98
C VAL A 104 -2.66 11.25 20.35
N THR A 105 -3.36 11.16 19.25
CA THR A 105 -3.88 12.30 18.49
C THR A 105 -5.41 12.33 18.57
N PRO A 106 -6.03 13.47 18.86
CA PRO A 106 -7.49 13.53 18.92
C PRO A 106 -8.10 13.47 17.52
N GLN A 107 -9.30 12.89 17.44
CA GLN A 107 -10.17 13.06 16.28
C GLN A 107 -10.71 14.49 16.28
N SER A 108 -10.10 15.37 15.51
CA SER A 108 -10.47 16.78 15.40
C SER A 108 -10.32 17.26 13.96
N ASN A 109 -10.77 18.46 13.67
CA ASN A 109 -10.60 19.07 12.36
C ASN A 109 -9.11 19.10 12.00
N TYR A 110 -8.80 18.61 10.79
CA TYR A 110 -7.45 18.58 10.24
C TYR A 110 -7.16 19.88 9.47
N GLU A 111 -5.96 20.42 9.68
CA GLU A 111 -5.48 21.62 8.99
C GLU A 111 -4.00 21.48 8.62
N VAL A 112 -3.62 22.04 7.49
CA VAL A 112 -2.22 22.16 7.10
C VAL A 112 -1.63 23.40 7.78
N GLY A 113 -0.75 23.19 8.75
CA GLY A 113 -0.21 24.27 9.60
C GLY A 113 1.30 24.24 9.81
N LEU A 114 1.98 23.16 9.38
CA LEU A 114 3.42 23.00 9.57
C LEU A 114 4.13 22.73 8.24
N VAL A 115 5.38 23.20 8.16
CA VAL A 115 6.27 22.95 7.02
C VAL A 115 7.73 22.89 7.50
N THR A 116 8.55 22.01 6.92
CA THR A 116 9.98 21.98 7.17
C THR A 116 10.67 23.07 6.36
N LYS A 117 11.48 23.96 7.00
CA LYS A 117 12.12 25.12 6.34
C LYS A 117 13.60 24.94 6.05
N SER A 118 14.34 24.45 7.03
CA SER A 118 15.80 24.31 6.91
C SER A 118 16.34 23.41 8.02
N PHE A 119 17.60 23.02 7.88
CA PHE A 119 18.30 22.23 8.89
C PHE A 119 19.77 22.60 8.95
N THR A 120 20.39 22.24 10.07
CA THR A 120 21.85 22.24 10.29
C THR A 120 22.26 20.86 10.83
N ASP A 121 23.51 20.66 11.19
CA ASP A 121 23.96 19.43 11.84
C ASP A 121 23.29 19.17 13.19
N SER A 122 22.68 20.19 13.83
CA SER A 122 22.13 20.09 15.17
C SER A 122 20.72 20.63 15.34
N THR A 123 20.13 21.24 14.32
CA THR A 123 18.79 21.83 14.42
C THR A 123 18.00 21.67 13.16
N ILE A 124 16.65 21.63 13.31
CA ILE A 124 15.69 21.68 12.20
C ILE A 124 14.75 22.84 12.49
N THR A 125 14.57 23.71 11.49
CA THR A 125 13.62 24.83 11.55
C THR A 125 12.29 24.37 10.94
N ILE A 126 11.22 24.47 11.71
CA ILE A 126 9.85 24.18 11.33
C ILE A 126 9.11 25.50 11.18
N GLY A 127 8.48 25.72 10.03
CA GLY A 127 7.59 26.85 9.80
C GLY A 127 6.18 26.55 10.33
N VAL A 128 5.60 27.52 11.00
CA VAL A 128 4.19 27.52 11.43
C VAL A 128 3.43 28.44 10.48
N LEU A 129 2.49 27.92 9.72
CA LEU A 129 1.85 28.62 8.60
C LEU A 129 0.74 29.56 9.00
N ASN A 130 0.10 29.32 10.17
CA ASN A 130 -0.97 30.14 10.70
C ASN A 130 -0.60 30.63 12.11
N ASP A 131 -1.26 31.68 12.56
CA ASP A 131 -1.09 32.22 13.92
C ASP A 131 -2.01 31.45 14.88
N TYR A 132 -1.44 30.58 15.70
CA TYR A 132 -2.14 29.78 16.70
C TYR A 132 -1.89 30.33 18.09
N GLU A 133 -2.96 30.62 18.85
CA GLU A 133 -2.84 31.08 20.25
C GLU A 133 -2.36 29.94 21.17
N HIS A 134 -2.76 28.70 20.88
CA HIS A 134 -2.45 27.50 21.68
C HIS A 134 -1.88 26.38 20.82
N LEU A 135 -0.59 26.49 20.47
CA LEU A 135 0.12 25.47 19.70
C LEU A 135 0.83 24.49 20.64
N GLN A 136 0.58 23.21 20.45
CA GLN A 136 1.22 22.12 21.17
C GLN A 136 1.95 21.19 20.21
N PHE A 137 3.09 20.67 20.65
CA PHE A 137 3.87 19.70 19.91
C PHE A 137 4.06 18.41 20.70
N ARG A 138 4.12 17.28 19.99
CA ARG A 138 4.70 16.02 20.49
C ARG A 138 5.69 15.53 19.47
N VAL A 139 6.94 15.44 19.89
CA VAL A 139 8.06 15.00 19.07
C VAL A 139 8.49 13.62 19.55
N LEU A 140 8.68 12.72 18.60
CA LEU A 140 9.25 11.41 18.85
C LEU A 140 10.44 11.19 17.91
N TRP A 141 11.52 10.64 18.48
CA TRP A 141 12.60 10.07 17.68
C TRP A 141 12.47 8.56 17.76
N GLN A 142 12.19 7.93 16.61
CA GLN A 142 11.73 6.55 16.56
C GLN A 142 10.47 6.39 17.45
N ASP A 143 10.46 5.49 18.41
CA ASP A 143 9.38 5.25 19.38
C ASP A 143 9.71 5.83 20.76
N THR A 144 10.55 6.86 20.84
CA THR A 144 10.94 7.50 22.09
C THR A 144 10.55 8.96 22.08
N ARG A 145 9.90 9.40 23.14
CA ARG A 145 9.48 10.78 23.32
C ARG A 145 10.69 11.73 23.37
N ALA A 146 10.57 12.82 22.63
CA ALA A 146 11.60 13.84 22.47
C ALA A 146 11.02 15.27 22.46
N THR A 147 9.88 15.49 23.09
CA THR A 147 9.15 16.77 23.07
C THR A 147 9.95 17.91 23.70
N GLU A 148 10.82 17.64 24.64
CA GLU A 148 11.67 18.62 25.33
C GLU A 148 12.72 19.28 24.43
N TYR A 149 12.98 18.74 23.25
CA TYR A 149 13.98 19.26 22.31
C TYR A 149 13.40 20.21 21.26
N ILE A 150 12.09 20.53 21.33
CA ILE A 150 11.45 21.53 20.49
C ILE A 150 11.21 22.82 21.26
N ASN A 151 11.62 23.92 20.68
CA ASN A 151 11.39 25.26 21.21
C ASN A 151 10.48 26.05 20.26
N TYR A 152 9.40 26.60 20.81
CA TYR A 152 8.44 27.44 20.09
C TYR A 152 7.99 28.57 21.01
N GLU A 153 8.04 29.79 20.50
CA GLU A 153 7.51 30.97 21.20
C GLU A 153 6.04 31.20 20.74
N GLN A 154 5.15 31.46 21.70
CA GLN A 154 3.78 31.84 21.38
C GLN A 154 3.74 33.02 20.41
N TYR A 155 2.88 32.98 19.41
CA TYR A 155 2.80 33.93 18.29
C TYR A 155 4.04 33.97 17.37
N GLY A 156 4.93 33.02 17.51
CA GLY A 156 6.03 32.83 16.57
C GLY A 156 5.56 32.13 15.28
N THR A 157 6.33 32.33 14.20
CA THR A 157 6.13 31.65 12.90
C THR A 157 7.13 30.52 12.67
N GLU A 158 7.99 30.25 13.64
CA GLU A 158 9.01 29.22 13.56
C GLU A 158 9.19 28.48 14.88
N ALA A 159 9.35 27.17 14.77
CA ALA A 159 9.78 26.30 15.86
C ALA A 159 11.19 25.78 15.54
N THR A 160 12.02 25.64 16.56
CA THR A 160 13.36 25.04 16.43
C THR A 160 13.40 23.70 17.12
N LEU A 161 13.69 22.66 16.39
CA LEU A 161 13.92 21.31 16.91
C LEU A 161 15.43 21.06 17.02
N THR A 162 15.92 20.76 18.23
CA THR A 162 17.31 20.36 18.45
C THR A 162 17.50 18.88 18.18
N ILE A 163 18.47 18.53 17.35
CA ILE A 163 18.90 17.15 17.10
C ILE A 163 19.95 16.79 18.16
N GLU A 164 19.56 15.95 19.09
CA GLU A 164 20.41 15.57 20.23
C GLU A 164 21.65 14.76 19.83
N PRO A 165 22.73 14.80 20.62
CA PRO A 165 23.94 14.05 20.34
C PRO A 165 23.67 12.54 20.14
N ALA A 166 22.81 11.94 20.95
CA ALA A 166 22.44 10.52 20.83
C ALA A 166 21.79 10.19 19.47
N TRP A 167 20.99 11.11 18.90
CA TRP A 167 20.39 10.93 17.57
C TRP A 167 21.44 11.11 16.47
N ARG A 168 22.34 12.09 16.63
CA ARG A 168 23.44 12.36 15.69
C ARG A 168 24.48 11.24 15.61
N GLU A 169 24.62 10.47 16.69
CA GLU A 169 25.55 9.34 16.77
C GLU A 169 24.91 8.02 16.32
N SER A 170 23.58 8.01 16.06
CA SER A 170 22.86 6.83 15.59
C SER A 170 23.40 6.34 14.26
N LYS A 171 23.34 5.02 14.02
CA LYS A 171 23.76 4.40 12.76
C LYS A 171 22.56 3.99 11.93
N GLY A 172 22.66 4.18 10.61
CA GLY A 172 21.63 3.85 9.64
C GLY A 172 20.43 4.78 9.66
N ARG A 173 19.28 4.30 9.17
CA ARG A 173 18.06 5.08 9.05
C ARG A 173 17.33 5.20 10.40
N SER A 174 16.94 6.43 10.74
CA SER A 174 16.04 6.73 11.85
C SER A 174 15.08 7.86 11.45
N PHE A 175 14.04 8.10 12.25
CA PHE A 175 13.01 9.07 11.91
C PHE A 175 12.68 9.97 13.10
N ILE A 176 12.47 11.26 12.83
CA ILE A 176 11.81 12.17 13.75
C ILE A 176 10.38 12.35 13.26
N ARG A 177 9.43 12.23 14.20
CA ARG A 177 8.00 12.49 13.98
C ARG A 177 7.59 13.70 14.80
N VAL A 178 6.94 14.67 14.18
CA VAL A 178 6.39 15.84 14.88
C VAL A 178 4.88 15.85 14.67
N TYR A 179 4.15 15.75 15.77
CA TYR A 179 2.71 15.94 15.82
C TYR A 179 2.41 17.28 16.44
N ALA A 180 1.41 17.99 15.93
CA ALA A 180 1.01 19.28 16.49
C ALA A 180 -0.50 19.44 16.52
N MET A 181 -0.94 20.30 17.46
CA MET A 181 -2.33 20.72 17.61
C MET A 181 -2.34 22.22 17.93
N GLY A 182 -3.13 23.00 17.18
CA GLY A 182 -3.30 24.44 17.37
C GLY A 182 -4.77 24.82 17.43
N ASP A 183 -5.18 25.54 18.49
CA ASP A 183 -6.54 26.07 18.69
C ASP A 183 -7.64 25.00 18.51
N GLY A 184 -7.42 23.80 19.04
CA GLY A 184 -8.35 22.67 18.97
C GLY A 184 -8.34 21.92 17.62
N LYS A 185 -7.49 22.28 16.67
CA LYS A 185 -7.33 21.61 15.38
C LYS A 185 -6.09 20.72 15.38
N ARG A 186 -6.20 19.54 14.83
CA ARG A 186 -5.05 18.68 14.54
C ARG A 186 -4.34 19.20 13.28
N LEU A 187 -3.05 19.46 13.39
CA LEU A 187 -2.24 19.89 12.27
C LEU A 187 -1.64 18.69 11.51
N ASN A 188 -1.15 18.96 10.31
CA ASN A 188 -0.34 17.98 9.60
C ASN A 188 0.87 17.58 10.45
N ASP A 189 1.18 16.30 10.45
CA ASP A 189 2.39 15.78 11.07
C ASP A 189 3.59 15.95 10.13
N LEU A 190 4.80 15.95 10.70
CA LEU A 190 6.05 15.96 9.95
C LEU A 190 6.76 14.62 10.13
N LEU A 191 7.34 14.11 9.04
CA LEU A 191 8.23 12.96 9.04
C LEU A 191 9.59 13.38 8.51
N ILE A 192 10.61 13.30 9.35
CA ILE A 192 11.97 13.74 9.02
C ILE A 192 12.90 12.54 9.09
N PRO A 193 13.30 11.96 7.94
CA PRO A 193 14.25 10.86 7.92
C PRO A 193 15.66 11.34 8.22
N LEU A 194 16.37 10.58 9.06
CA LEU A 194 17.77 10.76 9.35
C LEU A 194 18.57 9.56 8.80
N GLU A 195 19.70 9.81 8.18
CA GLU A 195 20.69 8.80 7.80
C GLU A 195 21.98 9.03 8.58
N ASN A 196 22.37 8.05 9.40
CA ASN A 196 23.50 8.17 10.31
C ASN A 196 23.45 9.45 11.16
N GLY A 197 22.24 9.76 11.67
CA GLY A 197 21.97 10.91 12.53
C GLY A 197 21.92 12.27 11.84
N LYS A 198 21.99 12.33 10.51
CA LYS A 198 21.88 13.56 9.72
C LYS A 198 20.58 13.55 8.91
N VAL A 199 19.96 14.71 8.77
CA VAL A 199 18.76 14.87 7.92
C VAL A 199 19.06 14.37 6.51
N VAL A 200 18.18 13.52 5.98
CA VAL A 200 18.25 13.08 4.58
C VAL A 200 18.00 14.28 3.68
N SER A 201 19.01 14.67 2.92
CA SER A 201 19.00 15.87 2.07
C SER A 201 19.40 15.59 0.63
N ASP A 202 19.65 14.33 0.29
CA ASP A 202 19.99 13.88 -1.05
C ASP A 202 19.28 12.56 -1.34
N VAL A 203 18.67 12.43 -2.51
CA VAL A 203 18.03 11.18 -2.97
C VAL A 203 19.01 10.01 -3.04
N ALA A 204 20.31 10.24 -3.19
CA ALA A 204 21.33 9.20 -3.14
C ALA A 204 21.45 8.51 -1.75
N GLN A 205 20.90 9.12 -0.70
CA GLN A 205 20.81 8.52 0.63
C GLN A 205 19.61 7.57 0.78
N LEU A 206 18.67 7.59 -0.18
CA LEU A 206 17.52 6.71 -0.14
C LEU A 206 17.91 5.26 -0.44
N THR A 207 17.24 4.35 0.23
CA THR A 207 17.38 2.91 0.04
C THR A 207 16.11 2.31 -0.55
N ARG A 208 16.17 1.08 -0.98
CA ARG A 208 14.96 0.35 -1.41
C ARG A 208 13.95 0.10 -0.29
N HIS A 209 14.30 0.37 0.98
CA HIS A 209 13.44 0.21 2.15
C HIS A 209 12.81 1.52 2.65
N ASP A 210 12.98 2.62 1.93
CA ASP A 210 12.27 3.87 2.22
C ASP A 210 10.86 3.82 1.62
N ASP A 211 9.84 3.54 2.45
CA ASP A 211 8.48 3.26 2.00
C ASP A 211 7.87 4.42 1.19
N GLN A 212 8.11 5.68 1.59
CA GLN A 212 7.63 6.85 0.87
C GLN A 212 8.27 7.04 -0.52
N ALA A 213 9.45 6.43 -0.73
CA ALA A 213 10.17 6.49 -2.00
C ALA A 213 9.79 5.36 -2.98
N GLN A 214 8.85 4.49 -2.59
CA GLN A 214 8.39 3.41 -3.47
C GLN A 214 7.60 3.96 -4.65
N VAL A 215 7.82 3.37 -5.82
CA VAL A 215 6.97 3.48 -7.00
C VAL A 215 6.68 2.07 -7.47
N LEU A 216 5.42 1.67 -7.37
CA LEU A 216 4.96 0.33 -7.68
C LEU A 216 4.66 0.17 -9.16
N TYR A 217 4.95 -1.02 -9.67
CA TYR A 217 4.47 -1.49 -10.96
C TYR A 217 3.69 -2.80 -10.75
N SER A 218 2.40 -2.74 -11.00
CA SER A 218 1.50 -3.89 -10.88
C SER A 218 1.46 -4.66 -12.19
N LEU A 219 1.68 -5.96 -12.15
CA LEU A 219 1.61 -6.82 -13.33
C LEU A 219 0.92 -8.15 -13.07
N MET A 220 0.25 -8.67 -14.11
CA MET A 220 -0.25 -10.04 -14.15
C MET A 220 0.81 -10.92 -14.81
N ILE A 221 1.30 -11.92 -14.09
CA ILE A 221 2.39 -12.81 -14.56
C ILE A 221 2.07 -13.40 -15.94
N ASP A 222 0.88 -14.02 -16.07
CA ASP A 222 0.43 -14.65 -17.32
C ASP A 222 0.37 -13.67 -18.51
N ARG A 223 0.18 -12.38 -18.25
CA ARG A 223 -0.03 -11.33 -19.26
C ARG A 223 1.18 -10.43 -19.46
N PHE A 224 2.31 -10.72 -18.81
CA PHE A 224 3.46 -9.84 -18.89
C PHE A 224 4.45 -10.27 -19.97
N HIS A 225 5.20 -11.34 -19.78
CA HIS A 225 6.18 -11.81 -20.77
C HIS A 225 6.41 -13.32 -20.64
N ASN A 226 6.41 -14.03 -21.79
CA ASN A 226 6.73 -15.44 -21.86
C ASN A 226 8.25 -15.63 -22.04
N GLY A 227 8.94 -15.99 -20.94
CA GLY A 227 10.38 -16.26 -20.93
C GLY A 227 10.74 -17.72 -21.05
N ASN A 228 9.84 -18.63 -20.65
CA ASN A 228 10.08 -20.07 -20.65
C ASN A 228 8.92 -20.83 -21.35
N LYS A 229 9.04 -21.06 -22.65
CA LYS A 229 8.03 -21.78 -23.42
C LYS A 229 7.81 -23.25 -23.00
N ALA A 230 8.67 -23.80 -22.15
CA ALA A 230 8.53 -25.18 -21.71
C ALA A 230 7.43 -25.36 -20.63
N ASN A 231 7.03 -24.28 -19.96
CA ASN A 231 5.93 -24.27 -18.99
C ASN A 231 4.60 -23.80 -19.59
N ASP A 232 4.58 -23.43 -20.87
CA ASP A 232 3.36 -23.02 -21.57
C ASP A 232 2.28 -24.09 -21.45
N TRP A 233 1.10 -23.65 -21.08
CA TRP A 233 -0.04 -24.52 -20.92
C TRP A 233 -1.33 -23.82 -21.36
N LYS A 234 -2.20 -24.57 -21.98
CA LYS A 234 -3.54 -24.15 -22.39
C LYS A 234 -4.56 -25.15 -21.86
N MET A 235 -5.72 -24.67 -21.47
CA MET A 235 -6.83 -25.51 -21.04
C MET A 235 -7.29 -26.46 -22.17
N ASN A 236 -7.20 -26.02 -23.42
CA ASN A 236 -7.65 -26.76 -24.62
C ASN A 236 -9.10 -27.25 -24.47
N SER A 237 -9.94 -26.50 -23.80
CA SER A 237 -11.34 -26.80 -23.57
C SER A 237 -12.24 -26.00 -24.53
N PRO A 238 -13.25 -26.62 -25.17
CA PRO A 238 -14.22 -25.89 -25.97
C PRO A 238 -15.09 -24.94 -25.15
N GLU A 239 -15.07 -25.02 -23.81
CA GLU A 239 -15.82 -24.15 -22.90
C GLU A 239 -15.03 -22.89 -22.51
N VAL A 240 -13.74 -22.78 -22.87
CA VAL A 240 -12.86 -21.66 -22.48
C VAL A 240 -12.44 -20.89 -23.72
N LEU A 241 -12.71 -19.60 -23.76
CA LEU A 241 -12.20 -18.70 -24.80
C LEU A 241 -10.73 -18.38 -24.54
N ASP A 242 -9.96 -18.19 -25.61
CA ASP A 242 -8.52 -17.95 -25.52
C ASP A 242 -8.16 -16.73 -24.65
N ILE A 243 -8.96 -15.67 -24.70
CA ILE A 243 -8.73 -14.44 -23.91
C ILE A 243 -8.76 -14.68 -22.38
N VAL A 244 -9.47 -15.69 -21.91
CA VAL A 244 -9.57 -16.09 -20.50
C VAL A 244 -8.86 -17.40 -20.20
N ASP A 245 -7.95 -17.80 -21.06
CA ASP A 245 -7.02 -18.91 -20.86
C ASP A 245 -5.59 -18.37 -20.66
N TYR A 246 -4.69 -19.24 -20.21
CA TYR A 246 -3.27 -18.90 -20.03
C TYR A 246 -2.65 -18.41 -21.34
N GLN A 247 -1.86 -17.34 -21.28
CA GLN A 247 -1.14 -16.76 -22.42
C GLN A 247 0.37 -17.02 -22.39
N GLY A 248 0.84 -17.66 -21.30
CA GLY A 248 2.21 -18.14 -21.19
C GLY A 248 3.20 -17.15 -20.56
N GLY A 249 2.75 -16.02 -20.01
CA GLY A 249 3.62 -15.18 -19.19
C GLY A 249 4.06 -15.89 -17.92
N ASP A 250 5.32 -15.68 -17.50
CA ASP A 250 5.97 -16.44 -16.45
C ASP A 250 7.03 -15.64 -15.68
N ILE A 251 7.55 -16.21 -14.58
CA ILE A 251 8.59 -15.61 -13.75
C ILE A 251 9.93 -15.47 -14.49
N ALA A 252 10.25 -16.40 -15.41
CA ALA A 252 11.43 -16.29 -16.24
C ALA A 252 11.37 -15.06 -17.15
N GLY A 253 10.19 -14.74 -17.70
CA GLY A 253 9.94 -13.55 -18.47
C GLY A 253 10.09 -12.25 -17.68
N ILE A 254 9.62 -12.23 -16.42
CA ILE A 254 9.83 -11.09 -15.53
C ILE A 254 11.33 -10.92 -15.25
N THR A 255 12.04 -12.01 -14.95
CA THR A 255 13.50 -12.02 -14.72
C THR A 255 14.24 -11.44 -15.92
N GLN A 256 13.85 -11.83 -17.13
CA GLN A 256 14.41 -11.30 -18.36
C GLN A 256 14.20 -9.78 -18.47
N LYS A 257 13.00 -9.28 -18.20
CA LYS A 257 12.69 -7.83 -18.25
C LYS A 257 13.40 -7.02 -17.16
N ILE A 258 13.65 -7.60 -15.99
CA ILE A 258 14.50 -6.98 -14.97
C ILE A 258 15.95 -6.84 -15.49
N LYS A 259 16.53 -7.91 -16.04
CA LYS A 259 17.88 -7.91 -16.61
C LYS A 259 18.03 -6.93 -17.81
N GLU A 260 16.98 -6.75 -18.59
CA GLU A 260 16.92 -5.79 -19.70
C GLU A 260 16.79 -4.33 -19.23
N GLY A 261 16.54 -4.09 -17.92
CA GLY A 261 16.41 -2.74 -17.37
C GLY A 261 15.03 -2.11 -17.50
N PHE A 262 14.00 -2.85 -17.96
CA PHE A 262 12.66 -2.31 -18.21
C PHE A 262 12.08 -1.50 -17.05
N PHE A 263 12.16 -2.04 -15.83
CA PHE A 263 11.60 -1.40 -14.63
C PHE A 263 12.44 -0.19 -14.18
N THR A 264 13.76 -0.36 -14.13
CA THR A 264 14.68 0.69 -13.66
C THR A 264 14.75 1.87 -14.61
N GLU A 265 14.67 1.64 -15.92
CA GLU A 265 14.56 2.70 -16.93
C GLU A 265 13.27 3.51 -16.76
N LEU A 266 12.14 2.85 -16.49
CA LEU A 266 10.88 3.53 -16.20
C LEU A 266 10.92 4.29 -14.85
N GLY A 267 11.86 3.96 -13.95
CA GLY A 267 11.98 4.55 -12.61
C GLY A 267 11.27 3.76 -11.51
N ILE A 268 10.77 2.56 -11.82
CA ILE A 268 10.14 1.66 -10.86
C ILE A 268 11.18 1.10 -9.89
N ASN A 269 10.79 0.93 -8.63
CA ASN A 269 11.62 0.27 -7.62
C ASN A 269 10.89 -0.80 -6.81
N THR A 270 9.60 -1.04 -7.08
CA THR A 270 8.84 -2.13 -6.46
C THR A 270 7.92 -2.79 -7.49
N ILE A 271 8.05 -4.09 -7.66
CA ILE A 271 7.21 -4.89 -8.54
C ILE A 271 6.16 -5.60 -7.71
N TRP A 272 4.89 -5.39 -8.01
CA TRP A 272 3.77 -6.18 -7.50
C TRP A 272 3.39 -7.23 -8.54
N ILE A 273 3.69 -8.50 -8.26
CA ILE A 273 3.30 -9.64 -9.11
C ILE A 273 1.95 -10.21 -8.66
N SER A 274 1.11 -10.62 -9.62
CA SER A 274 -0.14 -11.34 -9.34
C SER A 274 0.12 -12.64 -8.58
N PRO A 275 -0.92 -13.28 -7.96
CA PRO A 275 -0.70 -14.46 -7.12
C PRO A 275 -0.02 -15.60 -7.87
N ILE A 276 0.94 -16.25 -7.21
CA ILE A 276 1.70 -17.41 -7.73
C ILE A 276 1.37 -18.72 -7.01
N THR A 277 0.32 -18.73 -6.21
CA THR A 277 -0.17 -19.96 -5.58
C THR A 277 -0.80 -20.87 -6.62
N GLN A 278 -0.67 -22.20 -6.44
CA GLN A 278 -1.20 -23.18 -7.36
C GLN A 278 -2.71 -23.06 -7.51
N ASN A 279 -3.17 -22.82 -8.75
CA ASN A 279 -4.56 -22.70 -9.17
C ASN A 279 -5.10 -24.00 -9.76
N PRO A 280 -6.46 -24.15 -9.94
CA PRO A 280 -7.04 -25.36 -10.51
C PRO A 280 -6.56 -25.65 -11.93
N TRP A 281 -6.53 -26.95 -12.25
CA TRP A 281 -6.25 -27.41 -13.61
C TRP A 281 -7.51 -27.46 -14.48
N ASP A 282 -8.70 -27.29 -13.86
CA ASP A 282 -10.00 -27.26 -14.53
C ASP A 282 -10.52 -25.84 -14.68
N ALA A 283 -11.44 -25.64 -15.63
CA ALA A 283 -12.09 -24.34 -15.85
C ALA A 283 -13.29 -24.15 -14.90
N TRP A 284 -13.38 -22.97 -14.31
CA TRP A 284 -14.40 -22.60 -13.34
C TRP A 284 -15.04 -21.25 -13.66
N GLY A 285 -16.05 -20.88 -12.87
CA GLY A 285 -16.84 -19.69 -13.15
C GLY A 285 -17.64 -19.79 -14.45
N MET A 286 -18.45 -18.81 -14.72
CA MET A 286 -19.17 -18.74 -16.00
C MET A 286 -19.56 -17.31 -16.33
N ASN A 287 -19.16 -16.83 -17.49
CA ASN A 287 -19.71 -15.62 -18.07
C ASN A 287 -20.60 -15.96 -19.26
N LYS A 288 -21.80 -15.39 -19.31
CA LYS A 288 -22.77 -15.58 -20.39
C LYS A 288 -22.78 -14.37 -21.31
N PHE A 289 -23.01 -14.61 -22.59
CA PHE A 289 -23.01 -13.58 -23.63
C PHE A 289 -24.43 -13.40 -24.22
N PRO A 290 -25.33 -12.69 -23.53
CA PRO A 290 -26.70 -12.50 -24.01
C PRO A 290 -26.76 -11.73 -25.34
N ASN A 291 -25.79 -10.85 -25.60
CA ASN A 291 -25.70 -10.03 -26.80
C ASN A 291 -24.62 -10.51 -27.77
N GLY A 292 -24.02 -11.71 -27.53
CA GLY A 292 -22.87 -12.21 -28.28
C GLY A 292 -21.53 -11.78 -27.67
N ASN A 293 -20.43 -12.20 -28.32
CA ASN A 293 -19.07 -11.78 -27.94
C ASN A 293 -18.18 -11.61 -29.17
N LYS A 294 -17.17 -10.76 -29.09
CA LYS A 294 -16.25 -10.42 -30.18
C LYS A 294 -15.23 -11.52 -30.49
N TYR A 295 -14.95 -12.40 -29.52
CA TYR A 295 -13.87 -13.39 -29.63
C TYR A 295 -14.31 -14.66 -30.39
N ASP A 296 -15.55 -15.11 -30.16
CA ASP A 296 -16.16 -16.25 -30.91
C ASP A 296 -17.69 -16.11 -30.88
N ASN A 297 -18.27 -15.65 -31.99
CA ASN A 297 -19.69 -15.41 -32.10
C ASN A 297 -20.56 -16.70 -32.08
N THR A 298 -19.95 -17.87 -32.08
CA THR A 298 -20.66 -19.16 -31.94
C THR A 298 -20.85 -19.56 -30.50
N LYS A 299 -20.19 -18.89 -29.56
CA LYS A 299 -20.27 -19.16 -28.10
C LYS A 299 -21.29 -18.27 -27.43
N THR A 300 -22.08 -18.86 -26.54
CA THR A 300 -23.07 -18.16 -25.71
C THR A 300 -22.59 -17.98 -24.26
N TYR A 301 -21.47 -18.61 -23.90
CA TYR A 301 -20.81 -18.50 -22.60
C TYR A 301 -19.34 -18.87 -22.72
N THR A 302 -18.58 -18.55 -21.67
CA THR A 302 -17.24 -19.08 -21.43
C THR A 302 -17.07 -19.41 -19.94
N LYS A 303 -16.23 -20.42 -19.66
CA LYS A 303 -15.60 -20.60 -18.35
C LYS A 303 -14.21 -19.94 -18.39
N PHE A 304 -13.55 -19.87 -17.23
CA PHE A 304 -12.24 -19.26 -17.06
C PHE A 304 -11.23 -20.32 -16.60
N SER A 305 -10.00 -20.23 -17.06
CA SER A 305 -8.87 -20.89 -16.41
C SER A 305 -8.39 -20.04 -15.22
N GLY A 306 -7.53 -20.60 -14.36
CA GLY A 306 -6.95 -19.89 -13.21
C GLY A 306 -5.80 -18.95 -13.55
N TYR A 307 -5.71 -18.44 -14.80
CA TYR A 307 -4.58 -17.63 -15.30
C TYR A 307 -4.26 -16.37 -14.45
N HIS A 308 -5.25 -15.87 -13.74
CA HIS A 308 -5.14 -14.67 -12.91
C HIS A 308 -4.52 -14.94 -11.52
N GLY A 309 -4.49 -16.20 -11.06
CA GLY A 309 -3.88 -16.58 -9.80
C GLY A 309 -4.79 -16.53 -8.56
N TYR A 310 -6.01 -15.99 -8.66
CA TYR A 310 -6.87 -15.72 -7.50
C TYR A 310 -7.74 -16.90 -7.02
N TRP A 311 -7.49 -18.12 -7.50
CA TRP A 311 -8.23 -19.32 -7.06
C TRP A 311 -7.30 -20.35 -6.42
N PRO A 312 -6.65 -20.06 -5.28
CA PRO A 312 -5.66 -20.96 -4.69
C PRO A 312 -6.27 -22.32 -4.30
N ILE A 313 -5.74 -23.40 -4.88
CA ILE A 313 -5.96 -24.78 -4.39
C ILE A 313 -4.99 -25.08 -3.26
N PHE A 314 -3.73 -24.69 -3.43
CA PHE A 314 -2.69 -24.77 -2.40
C PHE A 314 -2.17 -23.38 -2.10
N THR A 315 -2.18 -22.98 -0.83
CA THR A 315 -1.73 -21.64 -0.39
C THR A 315 -0.21 -21.52 -0.24
N THR A 316 0.54 -22.63 -0.33
CA THR A 316 1.96 -22.72 -0.03
C THR A 316 2.82 -23.36 -1.13
N GLU A 317 2.19 -23.68 -2.29
CA GLU A 317 2.86 -24.23 -3.47
C GLU A 317 2.83 -23.24 -4.61
N VAL A 318 3.93 -23.18 -5.38
CA VAL A 318 4.01 -22.33 -6.58
C VAL A 318 3.13 -22.85 -7.72
N GLU A 319 2.58 -21.94 -8.50
CA GLU A 319 1.86 -22.25 -9.74
C GLU A 319 2.85 -22.72 -10.82
N LYS A 320 2.78 -24.00 -11.17
CA LYS A 320 3.74 -24.67 -12.06
C LYS A 320 3.71 -24.16 -13.51
N ARG A 321 2.61 -23.50 -13.89
CA ARG A 321 2.49 -22.84 -15.21
C ARG A 321 3.17 -21.47 -15.24
N PHE A 322 3.57 -20.91 -14.07
CA PHE A 322 4.27 -19.65 -13.95
C PHE A 322 5.73 -19.80 -13.60
N THR A 323 6.10 -20.84 -12.81
CA THR A 323 7.45 -20.90 -12.24
C THR A 323 7.77 -22.23 -11.57
N THR A 324 9.06 -22.43 -11.33
CA THR A 324 9.58 -23.34 -10.30
C THR A 324 10.08 -22.54 -9.09
N GLU A 325 10.36 -23.20 -7.95
CA GLU A 325 10.94 -22.52 -6.77
C GLU A 325 12.31 -21.92 -7.11
N GLU A 326 13.11 -22.57 -7.95
CA GLU A 326 14.44 -22.13 -8.39
C GLU A 326 14.36 -20.85 -9.24
N GLU A 327 13.45 -20.81 -10.23
CA GLU A 327 13.22 -19.62 -11.05
C GLU A 327 12.74 -18.43 -10.21
N LEU A 328 11.91 -18.68 -9.19
CA LEU A 328 11.44 -17.64 -8.27
C LEU A 328 12.59 -17.10 -7.41
N HIS A 329 13.46 -17.97 -6.89
CA HIS A 329 14.67 -17.54 -6.17
C HIS A 329 15.59 -16.70 -7.06
N GLU A 330 15.79 -17.09 -8.33
CA GLU A 330 16.60 -16.32 -9.29
C GLU A 330 15.97 -14.94 -9.52
N MET A 331 14.68 -14.87 -9.78
CA MET A 331 13.99 -13.60 -10.03
C MET A 331 14.14 -12.62 -8.87
N LEU A 332 13.96 -13.09 -7.63
CA LEU A 332 14.09 -12.25 -6.42
C LEU A 332 15.54 -11.76 -6.24
N ALA A 333 16.52 -12.65 -6.45
CA ALA A 333 17.93 -12.27 -6.37
C ALA A 333 18.30 -11.20 -7.40
N VAL A 334 17.89 -11.42 -8.66
CA VAL A 334 18.11 -10.48 -9.76
C VAL A 334 17.40 -9.14 -9.51
N ALA A 335 16.18 -9.16 -8.97
CA ALA A 335 15.46 -7.92 -8.61
C ALA A 335 16.25 -7.12 -7.56
N HIS A 336 16.72 -7.77 -6.51
CA HIS A 336 17.52 -7.11 -5.46
C HIS A 336 18.85 -6.57 -5.97
N GLU A 337 19.53 -7.28 -6.86
CA GLU A 337 20.77 -6.80 -7.53
C GLU A 337 20.53 -5.53 -8.36
N HIS A 338 19.31 -5.36 -8.89
CA HIS A 338 18.91 -4.16 -9.65
C HIS A 338 18.24 -3.09 -8.75
N GLY A 339 18.25 -3.24 -7.43
CA GLY A 339 17.67 -2.28 -6.49
C GLY A 339 16.15 -2.27 -6.45
N LEU A 340 15.50 -3.36 -6.92
CA LEU A 340 14.05 -3.52 -6.95
C LEU A 340 13.57 -4.33 -5.75
N ASN A 341 12.43 -3.96 -5.19
CA ASN A 341 11.63 -4.79 -4.30
C ASN A 341 10.65 -5.64 -5.11
N VAL A 342 10.26 -6.77 -4.55
CA VAL A 342 9.17 -7.59 -5.10
C VAL A 342 8.18 -7.90 -3.98
N ILE A 343 6.92 -7.53 -4.17
CA ILE A 343 5.81 -7.89 -3.28
C ILE A 343 4.91 -8.90 -3.97
N LEU A 344 4.49 -9.90 -3.18
CA LEU A 344 3.62 -10.98 -3.64
C LEU A 344 2.16 -10.62 -3.41
N ASP A 345 1.34 -10.75 -4.44
CA ASP A 345 -0.11 -10.75 -4.26
C ASP A 345 -0.55 -12.03 -3.54
N TYR A 346 -1.19 -11.89 -2.38
CA TYR A 346 -1.57 -13.02 -1.55
C TYR A 346 -3.06 -13.04 -1.26
N VAL A 347 -3.71 -14.16 -1.62
CA VAL A 347 -5.13 -14.41 -1.39
C VAL A 347 -5.31 -15.12 -0.07
N ALA A 348 -5.83 -14.42 0.94
CA ALA A 348 -6.10 -14.97 2.27
C ALA A 348 -7.60 -15.19 2.55
N ASN A 349 -8.47 -14.45 1.85
CA ASN A 349 -9.91 -14.46 2.11
C ASN A 349 -10.58 -15.81 1.81
N HIS A 350 -10.14 -16.48 0.75
CA HIS A 350 -10.82 -17.69 0.25
C HIS A 350 -9.85 -18.71 -0.32
N MET A 351 -10.33 -19.92 -0.51
CA MET A 351 -9.66 -20.99 -1.24
C MET A 351 -10.60 -21.57 -2.29
N HIS A 352 -10.06 -22.25 -3.28
CA HIS A 352 -10.86 -23.02 -4.22
C HIS A 352 -11.50 -24.23 -3.50
N ILE A 353 -12.76 -24.54 -3.83
CA ILE A 353 -13.53 -25.61 -3.20
C ILE A 353 -12.86 -26.99 -3.26
N ASN A 354 -12.02 -27.22 -4.29
CA ASN A 354 -11.22 -28.44 -4.44
C ASN A 354 -9.90 -28.41 -3.65
N SER A 355 -9.67 -27.39 -2.81
CA SER A 355 -8.48 -27.37 -1.94
C SER A 355 -8.49 -28.58 -1.01
N PRO A 356 -7.36 -29.33 -0.90
CA PRO A 356 -7.23 -30.41 0.08
C PRO A 356 -7.46 -29.93 1.53
N THR A 357 -7.11 -28.68 1.82
CA THR A 357 -7.37 -28.07 3.14
C THR A 357 -8.86 -28.00 3.42
N LEU A 358 -9.68 -27.51 2.49
CA LEU A 358 -11.13 -27.44 2.67
C LEU A 358 -11.79 -28.83 2.62
N GLN A 359 -11.23 -29.79 1.89
CA GLN A 359 -11.70 -31.16 1.93
C GLN A 359 -11.45 -31.84 3.28
N ALA A 360 -10.31 -31.52 3.93
CA ALA A 360 -9.99 -32.00 5.27
C ALA A 360 -10.78 -31.27 6.37
N HIS A 361 -11.11 -30.01 6.14
CA HIS A 361 -11.80 -29.11 7.08
C HIS A 361 -12.98 -28.41 6.41
N PRO A 362 -14.08 -29.14 6.10
CA PRO A 362 -15.23 -28.59 5.39
C PRO A 362 -16.02 -27.54 6.21
N ASP A 363 -15.70 -27.40 7.49
CA ASP A 363 -16.23 -26.40 8.40
C ASP A 363 -15.39 -25.12 8.50
N TRP A 364 -14.30 -24.99 7.71
CA TRP A 364 -13.43 -23.81 7.77
C TRP A 364 -13.91 -22.64 6.90
N HIS A 365 -14.91 -22.84 6.08
CA HIS A 365 -15.53 -21.75 5.31
C HIS A 365 -16.84 -21.29 5.96
N THR A 366 -17.23 -20.08 5.64
CA THR A 366 -18.52 -19.49 6.04
C THR A 366 -19.68 -20.15 5.30
N ASP A 367 -20.90 -19.92 5.77
CA ASP A 367 -22.10 -20.49 5.15
C ASP A 367 -22.45 -19.76 3.85
N SER A 368 -22.75 -20.53 2.79
CA SER A 368 -23.23 -20.01 1.51
C SER A 368 -24.71 -19.56 1.54
N ILE A 369 -25.40 -19.81 2.66
CA ILE A 369 -26.78 -19.38 2.93
C ILE A 369 -26.77 -18.62 4.26
N LEU A 370 -27.32 -17.42 4.26
CA LEU A 370 -27.50 -16.62 5.47
C LEU A 370 -28.57 -17.22 6.40
N PRO A 371 -28.58 -16.89 7.70
CA PRO A 371 -29.60 -17.35 8.64
C PRO A 371 -31.05 -17.03 8.24
N ASP A 372 -31.26 -16.01 7.43
CA ASP A 372 -32.56 -15.60 6.89
C ASP A 372 -32.97 -16.38 5.60
N GLY A 373 -32.13 -17.31 5.13
CA GLY A 373 -32.36 -18.16 3.97
C GLY A 373 -31.91 -17.53 2.62
N ARG A 374 -31.38 -16.30 2.59
CA ARG A 374 -30.82 -15.73 1.39
C ARG A 374 -29.47 -16.35 1.04
N ARG A 375 -29.12 -16.36 -0.24
CA ARG A 375 -27.78 -16.75 -0.70
C ARG A 375 -26.74 -15.73 -0.24
N ASN A 376 -25.64 -16.19 0.31
CA ASN A 376 -24.53 -15.36 0.81
C ASN A 376 -23.44 -15.22 -0.26
N PHE A 377 -23.79 -14.59 -1.39
CA PHE A 377 -22.88 -14.35 -2.52
C PHE A 377 -22.90 -12.88 -2.90
N GLU A 378 -21.72 -12.30 -3.13
CA GLU A 378 -21.55 -10.92 -3.59
C GLU A 378 -22.21 -9.85 -2.70
N LEU A 379 -22.41 -10.17 -1.42
CA LEU A 379 -22.95 -9.23 -0.42
C LEU A 379 -21.83 -8.39 0.20
N TRP A 380 -21.14 -7.64 -0.65
CA TRP A 380 -19.86 -6.99 -0.40
C TRP A 380 -19.83 -6.04 0.80
N ASP A 381 -20.95 -5.45 1.16
CA ASP A 381 -21.07 -4.53 2.29
C ASP A 381 -21.89 -5.12 3.45
N GLU A 382 -23.00 -5.77 3.13
CA GLU A 382 -23.94 -6.32 4.13
C GLU A 382 -23.32 -7.49 4.92
N ALA A 383 -22.66 -8.41 4.23
CA ALA A 383 -22.08 -9.63 4.81
C ALA A 383 -20.57 -9.73 4.51
N ARG A 384 -19.85 -8.60 4.59
CA ARG A 384 -18.50 -8.46 4.08
C ARG A 384 -17.49 -9.50 4.59
N LEU A 385 -17.63 -10.01 5.81
CA LEU A 385 -16.73 -11.01 6.40
C LEU A 385 -17.11 -12.46 6.10
N THR A 386 -18.27 -12.68 5.48
CA THR A 386 -18.80 -14.06 5.29
C THR A 386 -19.22 -14.33 3.86
N THR A 387 -19.39 -13.29 3.03
CA THR A 387 -19.89 -13.45 1.65
C THR A 387 -18.91 -14.21 0.77
N TRP A 388 -19.41 -15.13 -0.04
CA TRP A 388 -18.63 -15.83 -1.05
C TRP A 388 -18.55 -14.99 -2.34
N PHE A 389 -17.43 -15.06 -3.00
CA PHE A 389 -17.20 -14.34 -4.27
C PHE A 389 -17.79 -15.13 -5.45
N ASP A 390 -17.72 -16.46 -5.41
CA ASP A 390 -18.39 -17.37 -6.35
C ASP A 390 -18.57 -18.74 -5.67
N VAL A 391 -19.37 -19.59 -6.28
CA VAL A 391 -19.71 -20.94 -5.77
C VAL A 391 -18.48 -21.86 -5.59
N HIS A 392 -17.40 -21.60 -6.31
CA HIS A 392 -16.19 -22.40 -6.27
C HIS A 392 -15.06 -21.81 -5.41
N ILE A 393 -15.27 -20.63 -4.82
CA ILE A 393 -14.29 -19.93 -3.96
C ILE A 393 -14.95 -19.49 -2.63
N PRO A 394 -15.24 -20.46 -1.75
CA PRO A 394 -15.81 -20.20 -0.44
C PRO A 394 -14.92 -19.33 0.42
N THR A 395 -15.49 -18.33 1.07
CA THR A 395 -14.80 -17.45 2.02
C THR A 395 -14.48 -18.22 3.29
N LEU A 396 -13.23 -18.12 3.77
CA LEU A 396 -12.77 -18.75 5.01
C LEU A 396 -13.34 -18.03 6.24
N ASP A 397 -13.70 -18.77 7.26
CA ASP A 397 -14.16 -18.23 8.55
C ASP A 397 -12.97 -17.81 9.41
N LEU A 398 -12.31 -16.72 8.98
CA LEU A 398 -11.09 -16.21 9.62
C LEU A 398 -11.33 -15.51 10.97
N GLU A 399 -12.60 -15.37 11.42
CA GLU A 399 -12.90 -14.93 12.77
C GLU A 399 -12.59 -16.03 13.80
N ARG A 400 -12.58 -17.30 13.36
CA ARG A 400 -12.26 -18.46 14.21
C ARG A 400 -10.75 -18.65 14.33
N PRO A 401 -10.18 -18.70 15.56
CA PRO A 401 -8.73 -18.87 15.76
C PRO A 401 -8.16 -20.13 15.12
N GLU A 402 -8.90 -21.23 15.11
CA GLU A 402 -8.49 -22.51 14.52
C GLU A 402 -8.40 -22.47 12.98
N VAL A 403 -9.00 -21.47 12.34
CA VAL A 403 -8.87 -21.18 10.90
C VAL A 403 -7.83 -20.09 10.66
N CYS A 404 -7.90 -19.01 11.44
CA CYS A 404 -7.04 -17.85 11.30
C CYS A 404 -5.55 -18.21 11.47
N SER A 405 -5.22 -18.98 12.53
CA SER A 405 -3.82 -19.25 12.86
C SER A 405 -3.09 -20.09 11.81
N PRO A 406 -3.61 -21.19 11.28
CA PRO A 406 -2.98 -21.90 10.16
C PRO A 406 -2.92 -21.06 8.88
N MET A 407 -3.86 -20.17 8.63
CA MET A 407 -3.88 -19.34 7.43
C MET A 407 -2.85 -18.21 7.49
N THR A 408 -2.62 -17.61 8.66
CA THR A 408 -1.50 -16.67 8.85
C THR A 408 -0.15 -17.39 8.74
N ASP A 409 -0.02 -18.62 9.24
CA ASP A 409 1.18 -19.44 9.05
C ASP A 409 1.44 -19.76 7.57
N SER A 410 0.38 -20.02 6.79
CA SER A 410 0.49 -20.23 5.33
C SER A 410 1.03 -19.01 4.60
N ALA A 411 0.67 -17.80 5.01
CA ALA A 411 1.26 -16.58 4.45
C ALA A 411 2.76 -16.47 4.77
N LEU A 412 3.17 -16.84 5.99
CA LEU A 412 4.57 -16.78 6.41
C LEU A 412 5.48 -17.76 5.66
N VAL A 413 4.95 -18.86 5.12
CA VAL A 413 5.74 -19.82 4.30
C VAL A 413 6.43 -19.11 3.14
N TRP A 414 5.80 -18.11 2.53
CA TRP A 414 6.37 -17.34 1.43
C TRP A 414 7.56 -16.48 1.84
N LEU A 415 7.53 -15.94 3.06
CA LEU A 415 8.65 -15.19 3.64
C LEU A 415 9.76 -16.08 4.17
N ASP A 416 9.45 -17.31 4.59
CA ASP A 416 10.43 -18.30 5.03
C ASP A 416 11.24 -18.89 3.86
N LYS A 417 10.53 -19.21 2.77
CA LYS A 417 11.13 -19.84 1.60
C LYS A 417 11.81 -18.81 0.69
N PHE A 418 11.22 -17.62 0.55
CA PHE A 418 11.61 -16.66 -0.48
C PHE A 418 11.91 -15.28 0.11
N ALA A 419 12.75 -14.53 -0.61
CA ALA A 419 13.17 -13.19 -0.22
C ALA A 419 12.22 -12.09 -0.69
N PHE A 420 10.90 -12.32 -0.63
CA PHE A 420 9.91 -11.26 -0.91
C PHE A 420 10.07 -10.09 0.05
N ASP A 421 9.90 -8.87 -0.43
CA ASP A 421 9.98 -7.65 0.36
C ASP A 421 8.64 -7.28 1.03
N GLY A 422 7.59 -8.04 0.76
CA GLY A 422 6.27 -7.84 1.34
C GLY A 422 5.15 -8.48 0.57
N PHE A 423 3.93 -7.99 0.85
CA PHE A 423 2.71 -8.49 0.24
C PHE A 423 1.82 -7.35 -0.26
N ARG A 424 1.13 -7.59 -1.37
CA ARG A 424 -0.18 -7.01 -1.63
C ARG A 424 -1.22 -8.03 -1.19
N HIS A 425 -2.08 -7.66 -0.29
CA HIS A 425 -3.15 -8.53 0.19
C HIS A 425 -4.44 -8.25 -0.56
N ASP A 426 -4.93 -9.33 -1.20
CA ASP A 426 -6.20 -9.34 -1.90
C ASP A 426 -7.39 -9.24 -0.94
N ALA A 427 -8.47 -8.58 -1.37
CA ALA A 427 -9.79 -8.58 -0.73
C ALA A 427 -9.78 -8.28 0.79
N CYS A 428 -8.90 -7.39 1.27
CA CYS A 428 -8.77 -7.08 2.70
C CYS A 428 -10.08 -6.64 3.36
N LYS A 429 -10.97 -5.99 2.62
CA LYS A 429 -12.32 -5.63 3.07
C LYS A 429 -13.06 -6.82 3.70
N HIS A 430 -12.80 -8.01 3.20
CA HIS A 430 -13.51 -9.25 3.56
C HIS A 430 -12.78 -10.07 4.61
N ILE A 431 -11.63 -9.59 5.11
CA ILE A 431 -10.81 -10.27 6.10
C ILE A 431 -10.94 -9.55 7.44
N PRO A 432 -11.21 -10.26 8.55
CA PRO A 432 -11.38 -9.64 9.86
C PRO A 432 -10.07 -9.15 10.46
N LEU A 433 -10.15 -8.14 11.36
CA LEU A 433 -8.97 -7.48 11.94
C LEU A 433 -8.08 -8.41 12.77
N ASN A 434 -8.64 -9.48 13.38
CA ASN A 434 -7.86 -10.46 14.12
C ASN A 434 -6.82 -11.18 13.24
N TYR A 435 -7.14 -11.44 11.97
CA TYR A 435 -6.17 -12.01 11.01
C TYR A 435 -4.95 -11.10 10.83
N TRP A 436 -5.16 -9.80 10.65
CA TRP A 436 -4.07 -8.83 10.44
C TRP A 436 -3.21 -8.66 11.69
N ARG A 437 -3.84 -8.62 12.88
CA ARG A 437 -3.14 -8.60 14.17
C ARG A 437 -2.26 -9.82 14.37
N GLU A 438 -2.79 -11.00 14.09
CA GLU A 438 -2.05 -12.23 14.24
C GLU A 438 -0.91 -12.33 13.23
N LEU A 439 -1.15 -12.01 11.96
CA LEU A 439 -0.13 -11.99 10.91
C LEU A 439 0.97 -10.98 11.26
N GLY A 440 0.61 -9.75 11.64
CA GLY A 440 1.55 -8.70 12.01
C GLY A 440 2.41 -9.08 13.21
N ALA A 441 1.81 -9.64 14.26
CA ALA A 441 2.55 -10.11 15.44
C ALA A 441 3.52 -11.25 15.09
N LYS A 442 3.05 -12.27 14.36
CA LYS A 442 3.90 -13.39 13.90
C LYS A 442 5.07 -12.89 13.05
N MET A 443 4.84 -11.96 12.12
CA MET A 443 5.88 -11.38 11.26
C MET A 443 6.93 -10.64 12.07
N LYS A 444 6.52 -9.75 12.99
CA LYS A 444 7.45 -8.98 13.83
C LYS A 444 8.29 -9.85 14.75
N GLN A 445 7.69 -10.87 15.32
CA GLN A 445 8.39 -11.81 16.20
C GLN A 445 9.35 -12.73 15.42
N ARG A 446 8.97 -13.15 14.21
CA ARG A 446 9.76 -14.08 13.39
C ARG A 446 10.87 -13.38 12.59
N TYR A 447 10.61 -12.14 12.14
CA TYR A 447 11.52 -11.36 11.29
C TYR A 447 11.79 -9.95 11.86
N PRO A 448 12.31 -9.83 13.11
CA PRO A 448 12.41 -8.52 13.79
C PRO A 448 13.30 -7.52 13.06
N ASN A 449 14.25 -7.98 12.24
CA ASN A 449 15.22 -7.17 11.52
C ASN A 449 14.98 -7.13 10.00
N ARG A 450 13.89 -7.71 9.51
CA ARG A 450 13.56 -7.70 8.08
C ARG A 450 12.51 -6.62 7.81
N HIS A 451 12.79 -5.79 6.83
CA HIS A 451 11.78 -4.87 6.30
C HIS A 451 10.78 -5.67 5.46
N ILE A 452 9.51 -5.62 5.83
CA ILE A 452 8.40 -6.27 5.13
C ILE A 452 7.29 -5.25 5.01
N TRP A 453 6.94 -4.87 3.79
CA TRP A 453 5.91 -3.89 3.52
C TRP A 453 4.62 -4.56 3.05
N MET A 454 3.50 -4.22 3.69
CA MET A 454 2.20 -4.79 3.38
C MET A 454 1.25 -3.71 2.90
N ILE A 455 0.72 -3.88 1.70
CA ILE A 455 -0.36 -3.05 1.16
C ILE A 455 -1.60 -3.90 0.91
N GLY A 456 -2.76 -3.40 1.31
CA GLY A 456 -4.02 -4.13 1.19
C GLY A 456 -4.98 -3.51 0.19
N GLU A 457 -5.97 -4.30 -0.22
CA GLU A 457 -7.05 -3.88 -1.08
C GLU A 457 -8.37 -3.80 -0.32
N THR A 458 -8.89 -2.58 -0.14
CA THR A 458 -10.19 -2.34 0.49
C THR A 458 -10.97 -1.27 -0.28
N TYR A 459 -12.12 -1.65 -0.81
CA TYR A 459 -13.10 -0.69 -1.33
C TYR A 459 -13.99 -0.24 -0.19
N GLY A 460 -13.91 1.04 0.19
CA GLY A 460 -14.67 1.59 1.30
C GLY A 460 -14.42 3.06 1.53
N ASP A 461 -15.05 3.62 2.54
CA ASP A 461 -14.77 4.97 2.99
C ASP A 461 -13.40 5.04 3.74
N PRO A 462 -12.85 6.25 3.96
CA PRO A 462 -11.56 6.40 4.63
C PRO A 462 -11.50 5.80 6.05
N SER A 463 -12.63 5.69 6.75
CA SER A 463 -12.69 5.10 8.10
C SER A 463 -12.48 3.59 8.03
N LEU A 464 -13.19 2.91 7.13
CA LEU A 464 -13.01 1.47 6.92
C LEU A 464 -11.59 1.15 6.45
N ILE A 465 -11.08 1.86 5.43
CA ILE A 465 -9.72 1.67 4.89
C ILE A 465 -8.69 1.89 6.00
N GLY A 466 -8.78 3.00 6.76
CA GLY A 466 -7.86 3.33 7.84
C GLY A 466 -7.90 2.37 9.04
N SER A 467 -9.01 1.64 9.21
CA SER A 467 -9.13 0.64 10.29
C SER A 467 -8.13 -0.51 10.17
N TYR A 468 -7.66 -0.82 8.97
CA TYR A 468 -6.67 -1.86 8.69
C TYR A 468 -5.22 -1.37 8.80
N VAL A 469 -5.00 -0.05 8.78
CA VAL A 469 -3.66 0.54 8.72
C VAL A 469 -3.19 0.89 10.12
N LYS A 470 -2.30 0.07 10.68
CA LYS A 470 -1.70 0.20 12.01
C LYS A 470 -0.29 -0.37 11.99
N SER A 471 0.55 0.04 12.93
CA SER A 471 1.93 -0.47 13.06
C SER A 471 2.00 -1.99 13.22
N GLY A 472 0.97 -2.61 13.79
CA GLY A 472 0.86 -4.05 14.01
C GLY A 472 0.00 -4.79 13.02
N MET A 473 -0.53 -4.13 11.99
CA MET A 473 -1.34 -4.74 10.94
C MET A 473 -0.76 -4.40 9.56
N LEU A 474 -1.56 -3.85 8.63
CA LEU A 474 -1.06 -3.41 7.33
C LEU A 474 -0.33 -2.06 7.46
N ASN A 475 0.76 -1.90 6.69
CA ASN A 475 1.44 -0.61 6.58
C ASN A 475 0.62 0.39 5.75
N SER A 476 -0.16 -0.13 4.78
CA SER A 476 -0.76 0.63 3.71
C SER A 476 -2.01 -0.04 3.15
N GLN A 477 -2.82 0.74 2.45
CA GLN A 477 -3.96 0.31 1.65
C GLN A 477 -3.96 1.10 0.34
N PHE A 478 -4.60 0.59 -0.72
CA PHE A 478 -4.89 1.43 -1.88
C PHE A 478 -5.97 2.46 -1.54
N ASP A 479 -5.73 3.72 -1.89
CA ASP A 479 -6.72 4.79 -1.71
C ASP A 479 -7.64 4.89 -2.92
N PHE A 480 -8.66 4.03 -2.96
CA PHE A 480 -9.64 4.04 -4.03
C PHE A 480 -10.51 5.30 -4.05
N ASN A 481 -10.57 6.08 -2.96
CA ASN A 481 -11.30 7.36 -2.95
C ASN A 481 -10.56 8.39 -3.80
N ILE A 482 -9.23 8.44 -3.69
CA ILE A 482 -8.36 9.26 -4.58
C ILE A 482 -8.54 8.82 -6.03
N TYR A 483 -8.42 7.52 -6.33
CA TYR A 483 -8.56 6.99 -7.69
C TYR A 483 -9.92 7.35 -8.32
N HIS A 484 -11.02 7.02 -7.65
CA HIS A 484 -12.37 7.27 -8.20
C HIS A 484 -12.63 8.76 -8.39
N THR A 485 -12.20 9.62 -7.44
CA THR A 485 -12.33 11.07 -7.60
C THR A 485 -11.49 11.57 -8.76
N ALA A 486 -10.25 11.09 -8.92
CA ALA A 486 -9.37 11.53 -10.01
C ALA A 486 -9.94 11.18 -11.39
N ILE A 487 -10.36 9.92 -11.61
CA ILE A 487 -10.94 9.53 -12.89
C ILE A 487 -12.27 10.24 -13.18
N ASP A 488 -13.11 10.49 -12.16
CA ASP A 488 -14.34 11.24 -12.30
C ASP A 488 -14.08 12.69 -12.72
N VAL A 489 -13.15 13.36 -12.02
CA VAL A 489 -12.81 14.77 -12.27
C VAL A 489 -12.16 14.97 -13.66
N LEU A 490 -11.34 14.03 -14.08
CA LEU A 490 -10.60 14.12 -15.35
C LEU A 490 -11.39 13.61 -16.57
N GLY A 491 -12.37 12.73 -16.37
CA GLY A 491 -13.06 12.05 -17.47
C GLY A 491 -14.52 12.42 -17.65
N LYS A 492 -15.21 12.92 -16.61
CA LYS A 492 -16.63 13.32 -16.70
C LYS A 492 -16.79 14.81 -16.93
N PRO A 493 -17.82 15.25 -17.65
CA PRO A 493 -18.14 16.69 -17.78
C PRO A 493 -18.57 17.30 -16.44
N GLU A 494 -18.41 18.62 -16.31
CA GLU A 494 -18.90 19.42 -15.16
C GLU A 494 -18.33 18.99 -13.80
N GLN A 495 -17.07 18.55 -13.78
CA GLN A 495 -16.36 18.17 -12.55
C GLN A 495 -15.44 19.31 -12.07
N SER A 496 -15.01 19.23 -10.80
CA SER A 496 -14.27 20.27 -10.13
C SER A 496 -12.99 19.72 -9.50
N LEU A 497 -11.86 20.38 -9.73
CA LEU A 497 -10.60 20.12 -9.04
C LEU A 497 -10.66 20.43 -7.53
N GLN A 498 -11.64 21.25 -7.11
CA GLN A 498 -11.91 21.45 -5.68
C GLN A 498 -12.28 20.12 -5.00
N LYS A 499 -13.11 19.28 -5.65
CA LYS A 499 -13.44 17.94 -5.13
C LYS A 499 -12.21 17.05 -5.00
N MET A 500 -11.25 17.14 -5.96
CA MET A 500 -10.00 16.40 -5.87
C MET A 500 -9.16 16.84 -4.66
N HIS A 501 -9.02 18.16 -4.47
CA HIS A 501 -8.36 18.72 -3.30
C HIS A 501 -9.02 18.26 -1.99
N GLU A 502 -10.34 18.33 -1.89
CA GLU A 502 -11.10 17.89 -0.70
C GLU A 502 -10.85 16.41 -0.40
N THR A 503 -10.80 15.56 -1.44
CA THR A 503 -10.49 14.13 -1.27
C THR A 503 -9.05 13.91 -0.77
N VAL A 504 -8.08 14.66 -1.28
CA VAL A 504 -6.70 14.62 -0.76
C VAL A 504 -6.66 15.05 0.72
N MET A 505 -7.35 16.13 1.08
CA MET A 505 -7.42 16.58 2.49
C MET A 505 -8.08 15.54 3.41
N GLN A 506 -9.11 14.83 2.93
CA GLN A 506 -9.73 13.72 3.67
C GLN A 506 -8.75 12.56 3.86
N SER A 507 -7.99 12.22 2.83
CA SER A 507 -6.94 11.18 2.87
C SER A 507 -5.87 11.53 3.91
N LEU A 508 -5.32 12.75 3.86
CA LEU A 508 -4.32 13.24 4.83
C LEU A 508 -4.87 13.26 6.27
N SER A 509 -6.13 13.65 6.41
CA SER A 509 -6.81 13.62 7.72
C SER A 509 -6.99 12.21 8.26
N ALA A 510 -7.31 11.24 7.40
CA ALA A 510 -7.60 9.87 7.81
C ALA A 510 -6.34 9.05 8.08
N TYR A 511 -5.29 9.23 7.27
CA TYR A 511 -4.12 8.34 7.24
C TYR A 511 -2.83 9.01 7.72
N GLY A 512 -2.84 10.34 7.95
CA GLY A 512 -1.65 11.13 8.27
C GLY A 512 -1.00 11.77 7.04
N SER A 513 -0.15 12.76 7.25
CA SER A 513 0.42 13.57 6.15
C SER A 513 1.52 12.85 5.38
N HIS A 514 2.15 11.85 6.01
CA HIS A 514 3.22 11.04 5.41
C HIS A 514 2.83 9.55 5.33
N HIS A 515 1.55 9.30 5.02
CA HIS A 515 1.07 7.94 4.79
C HIS A 515 1.71 7.30 3.55
N THR A 516 1.74 5.98 3.53
CA THR A 516 2.21 5.17 2.39
C THR A 516 1.06 4.54 1.61
N MET A 517 -0.14 5.16 1.65
CA MET A 517 -1.30 4.67 0.90
C MET A 517 -1.00 4.63 -0.59
N GLY A 518 -1.46 3.57 -1.26
CA GLY A 518 -1.21 3.36 -2.68
C GLY A 518 -2.14 4.22 -3.55
N ASN A 519 -1.57 5.10 -4.36
CA ASN A 519 -2.28 5.83 -5.41
C ASN A 519 -2.16 5.04 -6.71
N ILE A 520 -3.27 4.74 -7.38
CA ILE A 520 -3.27 3.92 -8.61
C ILE A 520 -3.70 4.74 -9.83
N SER A 521 -3.11 4.45 -10.99
CA SER A 521 -3.62 4.89 -12.28
C SER A 521 -4.67 3.94 -12.86
N GLY A 522 -4.56 2.66 -12.53
CA GLY A 522 -5.47 1.59 -12.88
C GLY A 522 -5.09 0.28 -12.19
N ASN A 523 -5.87 -0.77 -12.41
CA ASN A 523 -5.53 -2.15 -12.05
C ASN A 523 -6.25 -3.17 -12.93
N HIS A 524 -5.99 -4.45 -12.68
CA HIS A 524 -6.57 -5.56 -13.45
C HIS A 524 -8.10 -5.75 -13.29
N ASP A 525 -8.75 -5.02 -12.38
CA ASP A 525 -10.21 -5.05 -12.11
C ASP A 525 -10.94 -3.77 -12.54
N LYS A 526 -10.24 -2.86 -13.22
CA LYS A 526 -10.80 -1.58 -13.65
C LYS A 526 -10.74 -1.42 -15.16
N CYS A 527 -11.73 -0.76 -15.72
CA CYS A 527 -11.68 -0.27 -17.09
C CYS A 527 -10.46 0.64 -17.27
N ARG A 528 -9.75 0.52 -18.40
CA ARG A 528 -8.64 1.41 -18.72
C ARG A 528 -9.13 2.86 -18.80
N PHE A 529 -8.54 3.74 -17.98
CA PHE A 529 -8.99 5.12 -17.89
C PHE A 529 -8.96 5.85 -19.24
N ILE A 530 -7.97 5.58 -20.06
CA ILE A 530 -7.86 6.20 -21.40
C ILE A 530 -9.07 5.91 -22.29
N SER A 531 -9.67 4.70 -22.20
CA SER A 531 -10.87 4.33 -22.94
C SER A 531 -12.15 4.98 -22.38
N LEU A 532 -12.20 5.25 -21.09
CA LEU A 532 -13.25 6.06 -20.46
C LEU A 532 -13.13 7.52 -20.87
N ALA A 533 -11.93 8.09 -20.75
CA ALA A 533 -11.65 9.49 -21.09
C ALA A 533 -11.88 9.81 -22.57
N GLY A 534 -11.56 8.87 -23.48
CA GLY A 534 -11.78 9.00 -24.91
C GLY A 534 -13.19 8.65 -25.36
N GLY A 535 -14.03 8.10 -24.46
CA GLY A 535 -15.42 7.74 -24.73
C GLY A 535 -15.60 6.45 -25.54
N ALA A 536 -14.59 5.58 -25.62
CA ALA A 536 -14.74 4.23 -26.17
C ALA A 536 -15.61 3.35 -25.27
N VAL A 537 -15.53 3.61 -23.96
CA VAL A 537 -16.41 3.05 -22.93
C VAL A 537 -17.19 4.20 -22.28
N SER A 538 -18.49 4.07 -22.18
CA SER A 538 -19.36 5.08 -21.56
C SER A 538 -19.36 4.91 -20.03
N TRP A 539 -19.40 6.02 -19.30
CA TRP A 539 -19.50 6.03 -17.83
C TRP A 539 -20.76 5.36 -17.27
N ASN A 540 -21.78 5.19 -18.09
CA ASN A 540 -23.09 4.64 -17.71
C ASN A 540 -23.35 3.23 -18.26
N GLU A 541 -22.40 2.65 -18.99
CA GLU A 541 -22.54 1.27 -19.48
C GLU A 541 -21.85 0.25 -18.55
N ASN A 542 -22.21 -1.02 -18.72
CA ASN A 542 -21.49 -2.11 -18.09
C ASN A 542 -20.18 -2.33 -18.84
N ASP A 543 -19.08 -1.86 -18.25
CA ASP A 543 -17.74 -1.90 -18.84
C ASP A 543 -17.23 -3.34 -19.09
N LYS A 544 -17.59 -4.32 -18.26
CA LYS A 544 -17.29 -5.73 -18.49
C LYS A 544 -18.02 -6.24 -19.75
N ALA A 545 -19.33 -5.97 -19.86
CA ALA A 545 -20.10 -6.37 -21.04
C ALA A 545 -19.55 -5.72 -22.31
N ALA A 546 -19.20 -4.43 -22.27
CA ALA A 546 -18.59 -3.72 -23.40
C ALA A 546 -17.34 -4.41 -23.93
N GLY A 547 -16.44 -4.84 -23.04
CA GLY A 547 -15.21 -5.56 -23.41
C GLY A 547 -15.46 -6.91 -24.06
N TRP A 548 -16.55 -7.59 -23.72
CA TRP A 548 -16.95 -8.82 -24.39
C TRP A 548 -17.59 -8.60 -25.76
N GLU A 549 -18.39 -7.55 -25.89
CA GLU A 549 -19.28 -7.35 -27.05
C GLU A 549 -18.59 -6.70 -28.24
N ARG A 550 -17.60 -5.82 -28.02
CA ARG A 550 -16.95 -5.04 -29.09
C ARG A 550 -15.47 -4.77 -28.83
N GLU A 551 -14.75 -4.43 -29.89
CA GLU A 551 -13.38 -3.93 -29.80
C GLU A 551 -13.37 -2.56 -29.11
N ILE A 552 -12.47 -2.40 -28.13
CA ILE A 552 -12.32 -1.18 -27.35
C ILE A 552 -10.99 -0.50 -27.69
N GLY A 553 -11.08 0.68 -28.29
CA GLY A 553 -9.94 1.56 -28.51
C GLY A 553 -9.86 2.67 -27.47
N VAL A 554 -9.10 3.70 -27.77
CA VAL A 554 -9.10 4.94 -26.99
C VAL A 554 -10.42 5.69 -27.19
N THR A 555 -10.88 5.78 -28.44
CA THR A 555 -12.14 6.41 -28.81
C THR A 555 -13.05 5.45 -29.56
N ALA A 556 -14.38 5.67 -29.48
CA ALA A 556 -15.35 4.81 -30.16
C ALA A 556 -15.37 5.01 -31.69
N ASP A 557 -14.99 6.19 -32.16
CA ASP A 557 -15.11 6.61 -33.57
C ASP A 557 -13.74 6.84 -34.25
N GLY A 558 -12.63 6.58 -33.56
CA GLY A 558 -11.29 6.83 -34.07
C GLY A 558 -10.96 8.32 -34.26
N ASN A 559 -11.68 9.21 -33.55
CA ASN A 559 -11.49 10.66 -33.66
C ASN A 559 -10.15 11.08 -33.03
N PRO A 560 -9.18 11.62 -33.82
CA PRO A 560 -7.85 11.94 -33.32
C PRO A 560 -7.82 13.11 -32.30
N GLU A 561 -8.78 14.03 -32.33
CA GLU A 561 -8.85 15.13 -31.36
C GLU A 561 -9.31 14.59 -30.00
N LYS A 562 -10.29 13.70 -29.98
CA LYS A 562 -10.72 13.02 -28.73
C LYS A 562 -9.63 12.12 -28.19
N GLU A 563 -8.91 11.40 -29.07
CA GLU A 563 -7.78 10.57 -28.69
C GLU A 563 -6.70 11.40 -27.99
N GLU A 564 -6.31 12.54 -28.57
CA GLU A 564 -5.33 13.43 -27.95
C GLU A 564 -5.80 13.98 -26.60
N GLN A 565 -7.10 14.30 -26.45
CA GLN A 565 -7.67 14.72 -25.18
C GLN A 565 -7.64 13.60 -24.14
N ALA A 566 -7.89 12.35 -24.54
CA ALA A 566 -7.81 11.20 -23.67
C ALA A 566 -6.38 10.97 -23.15
N TYR A 567 -5.37 11.09 -24.02
CA TYR A 567 -3.96 11.02 -23.59
C TYR A 567 -3.58 12.16 -22.62
N LYS A 568 -4.08 13.38 -22.84
CA LYS A 568 -3.85 14.48 -21.91
C LYS A 568 -4.51 14.23 -20.55
N ALA A 569 -5.76 13.73 -20.54
CA ALA A 569 -6.44 13.36 -19.31
C ALA A 569 -5.72 12.24 -18.57
N ALA A 570 -5.26 11.21 -19.29
CA ALA A 570 -4.46 10.13 -18.72
C ALA A 570 -3.13 10.65 -18.15
N MET A 571 -2.47 11.61 -18.79
CA MET A 571 -1.27 12.24 -18.25
C MET A 571 -1.56 13.04 -16.97
N LEU A 572 -2.69 13.74 -16.87
CA LEU A 572 -3.08 14.41 -15.64
C LEU A 572 -3.36 13.41 -14.50
N LEU A 573 -3.89 12.22 -14.81
CA LEU A 573 -4.06 11.16 -13.81
C LEU A 573 -2.69 10.71 -13.27
N GLU A 574 -1.70 10.51 -14.15
CA GLU A 574 -0.34 10.16 -13.72
C GLU A 574 0.33 11.29 -12.94
N VAL A 575 0.10 12.56 -13.31
CA VAL A 575 0.59 13.72 -12.56
C VAL A 575 0.01 13.73 -11.14
N ILE A 576 -1.29 13.53 -10.98
CA ILE A 576 -1.93 13.42 -9.66
C ILE A 576 -1.30 12.26 -8.89
N ASN A 577 -1.29 11.07 -9.48
CA ASN A 577 -0.77 9.85 -8.86
C ASN A 577 0.67 10.01 -8.34
N LEU A 578 1.55 10.65 -9.13
CA LEU A 578 2.98 10.77 -8.86
C LEU A 578 3.36 11.99 -8.01
N THR A 579 2.48 12.98 -7.81
CA THR A 579 2.84 14.22 -7.12
C THR A 579 2.15 14.46 -5.79
N ILE A 580 0.96 13.87 -5.53
CA ILE A 580 0.32 13.93 -4.21
C ILE A 580 1.04 13.04 -3.19
N PRO A 581 0.80 13.21 -1.87
CA PRO A 581 1.27 12.27 -0.85
C PRO A 581 0.77 10.84 -1.10
N GLY A 582 1.57 9.85 -0.69
CA GLY A 582 1.29 8.41 -0.90
C GLY A 582 2.31 7.75 -1.83
N VAL A 583 2.09 6.48 -2.13
CA VAL A 583 2.96 5.64 -2.95
C VAL A 583 2.29 5.38 -4.29
N PRO A 584 2.82 5.88 -5.40
CA PRO A 584 2.22 5.68 -6.72
C PRO A 584 2.36 4.24 -7.19
N CYS A 585 1.34 3.76 -7.88
CA CYS A 585 1.29 2.44 -8.50
C CYS A 585 0.78 2.55 -9.94
N ILE A 586 1.56 2.05 -10.88
CA ILE A 586 1.24 1.99 -12.31
C ILE A 586 0.87 0.55 -12.65
N TYR A 587 -0.26 0.35 -13.32
CA TYR A 587 -0.63 -0.97 -13.85
C TYR A 587 -0.03 -1.18 -15.23
N GLN A 588 0.46 -2.42 -15.51
CA GLN A 588 1.05 -2.77 -16.83
C GLN A 588 0.18 -2.29 -17.98
N GLY A 589 0.77 -1.55 -18.90
CA GLY A 589 0.10 -0.97 -20.04
C GLY A 589 -0.40 0.46 -19.86
N ASP A 590 -0.65 0.91 -18.64
CA ASP A 590 -1.07 2.29 -18.38
C ASP A 590 0.02 3.27 -18.78
N GLU A 591 1.31 2.90 -18.61
CA GLU A 591 2.45 3.74 -18.96
C GLU A 591 2.58 4.08 -20.47
N TYR A 592 1.88 3.35 -21.34
CA TYR A 592 1.81 3.70 -22.76
C TYR A 592 0.38 3.98 -23.23
N GLY A 593 -0.59 4.04 -22.31
CA GLY A 593 -1.98 4.32 -22.64
C GLY A 593 -2.66 3.16 -23.36
N GLU A 594 -2.54 1.94 -22.82
CA GLU A 594 -3.25 0.78 -23.36
C GLU A 594 -4.76 0.97 -23.21
N ALA A 595 -5.48 0.77 -24.32
CA ALA A 595 -6.93 0.80 -24.35
C ALA A 595 -7.52 -0.55 -23.93
N GLY A 596 -8.70 -0.52 -23.34
CA GLY A 596 -9.45 -1.70 -22.93
C GLY A 596 -10.64 -1.34 -22.04
N ALA A 597 -11.65 -2.18 -22.05
CA ALA A 597 -12.74 -2.12 -21.06
C ALA A 597 -12.29 -2.81 -19.75
N ASN A 598 -13.22 -3.36 -18.98
CA ASN A 598 -12.90 -4.11 -17.77
C ASN A 598 -12.58 -5.59 -18.10
N ASP A 599 -12.29 -6.40 -17.07
CA ASP A 599 -11.96 -7.84 -17.18
C ASP A 599 -12.88 -8.61 -18.15
N PRO A 600 -12.28 -9.29 -19.17
CA PRO A 600 -10.86 -9.55 -19.40
C PRO A 600 -10.15 -8.57 -20.34
N ASP A 601 -10.85 -7.58 -20.87
CA ASP A 601 -10.37 -6.69 -21.94
C ASP A 601 -9.30 -5.68 -21.47
N ASN A 602 -9.12 -5.52 -20.15
CA ASN A 602 -8.02 -4.75 -19.56
C ASN A 602 -6.76 -5.59 -19.27
N ARG A 603 -6.76 -6.89 -19.64
CA ARG A 603 -5.73 -7.90 -19.30
C ARG A 603 -5.06 -8.49 -20.53
N HIS A 604 -4.74 -7.63 -21.50
CA HIS A 604 -3.99 -8.05 -22.69
C HIS A 604 -2.53 -8.38 -22.35
N MET A 605 -1.88 -9.13 -23.25
CA MET A 605 -0.42 -9.31 -23.17
C MET A 605 0.29 -7.96 -23.29
N MET A 606 1.27 -7.74 -22.40
CA MET A 606 2.09 -6.53 -22.38
C MET A 606 2.81 -6.31 -23.71
N LYS A 607 2.81 -5.08 -24.21
CA LYS A 607 3.51 -4.70 -25.45
C LYS A 607 4.86 -4.05 -25.12
N PHE A 608 5.93 -4.76 -25.37
CA PHE A 608 7.30 -4.23 -25.27
C PHE A 608 7.80 -3.60 -26.57
N ASN A 609 7.15 -3.93 -27.69
CA ASN A 609 7.48 -3.47 -29.03
C ASN A 609 6.20 -3.16 -29.81
N GLY A 610 6.34 -2.39 -30.91
CA GLY A 610 5.22 -2.11 -31.81
C GLY A 610 4.23 -1.08 -31.26
N LEU A 611 4.64 -0.27 -30.29
CA LEU A 611 3.87 0.88 -29.84
C LEU A 611 3.71 1.88 -30.99
N THR A 612 2.55 2.52 -31.06
CA THR A 612 2.35 3.66 -31.98
C THR A 612 3.23 4.83 -31.55
N GLU A 613 3.43 5.80 -32.43
CA GLU A 613 4.22 6.99 -32.13
C GLU A 613 3.65 7.74 -30.90
N ARG A 614 2.31 7.86 -30.81
CA ARG A 614 1.64 8.51 -29.67
C ARG A 614 1.81 7.72 -28.37
N GLN A 615 1.70 6.39 -28.42
CA GLN A 615 1.96 5.53 -27.25
C GLN A 615 3.41 5.65 -26.77
N GLN A 616 4.37 5.65 -27.70
CA GLN A 616 5.77 5.81 -27.34
C GLN A 616 6.06 7.18 -26.73
N GLN A 617 5.46 8.24 -27.28
CA GLN A 617 5.55 9.58 -26.69
C GLN A 617 4.98 9.60 -25.28
N PHE A 618 3.78 9.08 -25.07
CA PHE A 618 3.13 9.02 -23.76
C PHE A 618 3.98 8.24 -22.75
N ARG A 619 4.52 7.07 -23.15
CA ARG A 619 5.43 6.28 -22.31
C ARG A 619 6.67 7.08 -21.88
N ASN A 620 7.25 7.85 -22.80
CA ASN A 620 8.40 8.69 -22.48
C ASN A 620 8.02 9.81 -21.50
N GLU A 621 6.84 10.41 -21.62
CA GLU A 621 6.33 11.44 -20.71
C GLU A 621 6.09 10.86 -19.31
N VAL A 622 5.47 9.69 -19.20
CA VAL A 622 5.28 8.96 -17.93
C VAL A 622 6.63 8.62 -17.29
N GLN A 623 7.58 8.09 -18.08
CA GLN A 623 8.94 7.80 -17.60
C GLN A 623 9.62 9.04 -17.00
N GLN A 624 9.54 10.18 -17.68
CA GLN A 624 10.12 11.44 -17.18
C GLN A 624 9.47 11.85 -15.85
N LEU A 625 8.16 11.69 -15.71
CA LEU A 625 7.43 12.04 -14.51
C LEU A 625 7.78 11.11 -13.33
N VAL A 626 7.91 9.81 -13.59
CA VAL A 626 8.36 8.83 -12.58
C VAL A 626 9.78 9.15 -12.14
N GLN A 627 10.69 9.44 -13.07
CA GLN A 627 12.06 9.84 -12.76
C GLN A 627 12.12 11.16 -11.98
N LEU A 628 11.26 12.13 -12.30
CA LEU A 628 11.14 13.36 -11.52
C LEU A 628 10.79 13.07 -10.06
N ARG A 629 9.76 12.23 -9.81
CA ARG A 629 9.41 11.83 -8.44
C ARG A 629 10.56 11.12 -7.73
N ARG A 630 11.20 10.17 -8.40
CA ARG A 630 12.32 9.39 -7.84
C ARG A 630 13.51 10.25 -7.41
N ASN A 631 13.69 11.39 -8.06
CA ASN A 631 14.80 12.32 -7.84
C ASN A 631 14.40 13.59 -7.07
N SER A 632 13.23 13.58 -6.39
CA SER A 632 12.69 14.75 -5.69
C SER A 632 12.30 14.41 -4.25
N LEU A 633 13.13 14.81 -3.27
CA LEU A 633 12.77 14.67 -1.85
C LEU A 633 11.46 15.42 -1.50
N PRO A 634 11.17 16.62 -2.04
CA PRO A 634 9.88 17.25 -1.85
C PRO A 634 8.69 16.38 -2.29
N LEU A 635 8.76 15.70 -3.43
CA LEU A 635 7.67 14.80 -3.87
C LEU A 635 7.58 13.52 -3.02
N ILE A 636 8.69 13.07 -2.41
CA ILE A 636 8.75 11.87 -1.58
C ILE A 636 8.33 12.17 -0.14
N TYR A 637 8.98 13.12 0.53
CA TYR A 637 8.83 13.41 1.95
C TYR A 637 8.21 14.78 2.26
N GLY A 638 7.98 15.63 1.23
CA GLY A 638 7.52 17.00 1.45
C GLY A 638 6.08 17.09 1.94
N GLU A 639 5.80 18.12 2.72
CA GLU A 639 4.46 18.50 3.14
C GLU A 639 3.62 18.97 1.95
N TYR A 640 2.35 18.65 1.94
CA TYR A 640 1.38 19.12 0.94
C TYR A 640 0.78 20.46 1.38
N ILE A 641 1.02 21.52 0.61
CA ILE A 641 0.56 22.88 0.91
C ILE A 641 -0.34 23.36 -0.23
N PRO A 642 -1.65 23.51 -0.04
CA PRO A 642 -2.53 24.06 -1.06
C PRO A 642 -2.25 25.55 -1.28
N VAL A 643 -2.16 25.99 -2.55
CA VAL A 643 -1.85 27.39 -2.94
C VAL A 643 -3.04 28.04 -3.61
N GLU A 644 -3.64 27.40 -4.60
CA GLU A 644 -4.82 27.86 -5.30
C GLU A 644 -5.72 26.69 -5.67
N VAL A 645 -6.99 26.75 -5.28
CA VAL A 645 -7.97 25.69 -5.55
C VAL A 645 -9.25 26.33 -6.09
N THR A 646 -9.55 25.99 -7.33
CA THR A 646 -10.79 26.39 -8.02
C THR A 646 -11.37 25.18 -8.75
N ASP A 647 -12.52 25.33 -9.40
CA ASP A 647 -13.11 24.25 -10.19
C ASP A 647 -12.21 23.76 -11.32
N SER A 648 -11.47 24.67 -11.97
CA SER A 648 -10.64 24.35 -13.14
C SER A 648 -9.13 24.38 -12.90
N LYS A 649 -8.70 24.85 -11.74
CA LYS A 649 -7.26 24.99 -11.43
C LYS A 649 -6.93 24.52 -10.03
N TRP A 650 -5.89 23.73 -9.91
CA TRP A 650 -5.38 23.24 -8.65
C TRP A 650 -3.87 23.42 -8.60
N VAL A 651 -3.41 24.26 -7.66
CA VAL A 651 -2.00 24.55 -7.42
C VAL A 651 -1.67 24.16 -5.99
N PHE A 652 -0.66 23.35 -5.82
CA PHE A 652 -0.12 22.99 -4.52
C PHE A 652 1.40 22.90 -4.55
N ASP A 653 1.99 23.10 -3.41
CA ASP A 653 3.42 22.93 -3.18
C ASP A 653 3.66 21.63 -2.41
N ARG A 654 4.76 20.95 -2.74
CA ARG A 654 5.38 19.93 -1.93
C ARG A 654 6.68 20.51 -1.39
N ILE A 655 6.79 20.62 -0.06
CA ILE A 655 7.91 21.31 0.57
C ILE A 655 8.64 20.35 1.51
N TYR A 656 9.95 20.23 1.32
CA TYR A 656 10.83 19.47 2.19
C TYR A 656 12.12 20.25 2.46
N MET A 657 12.40 20.56 3.73
CA MET A 657 13.59 21.30 4.17
C MET A 657 13.83 22.61 3.41
N GLY A 658 12.75 23.29 3.02
CA GLY A 658 12.78 24.55 2.26
C GLY A 658 12.85 24.40 0.76
N GLU A 659 13.15 23.21 0.24
CA GLU A 659 13.01 22.92 -1.19
C GLU A 659 11.53 22.77 -1.55
N THR A 660 11.12 23.40 -2.63
CA THR A 660 9.71 23.44 -3.06
C THR A 660 9.56 22.91 -4.47
N VAL A 661 8.63 22.00 -4.65
CA VAL A 661 8.11 21.59 -5.96
C VAL A 661 6.68 22.07 -6.06
N ARG A 662 6.41 22.98 -6.99
CA ARG A 662 5.07 23.50 -7.29
C ARG A 662 4.43 22.72 -8.41
N VAL A 663 3.26 22.16 -8.14
CA VAL A 663 2.42 21.44 -9.11
C VAL A 663 1.22 22.30 -9.45
N THR A 664 0.98 22.49 -10.74
CA THR A 664 -0.22 23.17 -11.26
C THR A 664 -0.95 22.24 -12.20
N ILE A 665 -2.24 22.05 -11.98
CA ILE A 665 -3.15 21.31 -12.85
C ILE A 665 -4.21 22.28 -13.37
N ASP A 666 -4.38 22.32 -14.68
CA ASP A 666 -5.38 23.13 -15.39
C ASP A 666 -6.32 22.19 -16.15
N LEU A 667 -7.50 21.98 -15.59
CA LEU A 667 -8.50 21.08 -16.14
C LEU A 667 -9.12 21.64 -17.44
N ALA A 668 -9.25 22.96 -17.55
CA ALA A 668 -9.86 23.59 -18.73
C ALA A 668 -9.03 23.37 -20.00
N ASN A 669 -7.71 23.32 -19.85
CA ASN A 669 -6.77 23.09 -20.95
C ASN A 669 -6.19 21.69 -20.99
N LEU A 670 -6.56 20.82 -20.06
CA LEU A 670 -5.93 19.50 -19.81
C LEU A 670 -4.39 19.62 -19.80
N ALA A 671 -3.89 20.53 -18.98
CA ALA A 671 -2.47 20.88 -18.92
C ALA A 671 -1.95 20.86 -17.48
N TYR A 672 -0.65 20.72 -17.35
CA TYR A 672 0.05 20.80 -16.06
C TYR A 672 1.40 21.48 -16.17
N SER A 673 1.92 21.92 -15.03
CA SER A 673 3.34 22.26 -14.87
C SER A 673 3.84 21.80 -13.52
N ILE A 674 5.12 21.41 -13.47
CA ILE A 674 5.84 21.04 -12.24
C ILE A 674 7.15 21.82 -12.27
N ASN A 675 7.35 22.72 -11.26
CA ASN A 675 8.45 23.68 -11.21
C ASN A 675 9.20 23.59 -9.88
#